data_6c19a0a39c2883723c39e27d9b280576
#
_entry.id   6c19a0a39c2883723c39e27d9b280576
#
_cell.length_a   1.000
_cell.length_b   1.000
_cell.length_c   1.000
_cell.angle_alpha   90.00
_cell.angle_beta   90.00
_cell.angle_gamma   90.00
#
_symmetry.space_group_name_H-M   'P 1'
#
loop_
_entity.id
_entity.type
_entity.pdbx_description
1 polymer ?
#
loop_
_entity_poly.entity_id
_entity_poly.type
_entity_poly.pdbx_seq_one_letter_code
_entity_poly.pdbx_strand_id
1 'polypeptide(L)'
;MPDLLLELRSEEIPARMQRKAAGDLKKLVTDALVEAGLSYEGVREYWTPRRLTLDIRGVTARSADVREERKGPRTDANEKAIEGFLRGAGLSSVSEAQVQSDPKKGDFYVAVISKPGRAAEEIVADVMPWIIRDFPWPKSMRWGKASAKPGSLRWVRPLQSIVCTFGTEHEETVVIPFEIDGIVASNVTYGHRFHAPGPITVKRFDDYVSSLDKAKVILDAERRKDIILHDARDIAFANGLELVEDEGLLEEVSGLVEWPQVLMGSFEEDYLSIPSEIIRLTIKTNQKCFVTRRQDSHLPLNGGGRSEAAGGGDPLLQQNHPTPALRANPPPQGEGALSNRFILVSNIQATDGGKEIIHGNGKVVRARLSDALHFWKRDQGDLPDLETLEASAAKFGLDLKKPLDQRMAKLDALNVTFHAKLGSQGERVARIRTLAAELAKITGADPLKVDRAAVLAKADLRTEAVGEFPELQGLMGRKYAALQGEDASVAAAIEDHYKPQGPSDRVPDDKVAITVALADKLDTLMGFWAIDEKPTGSKDPYALRRAALGVVRILLERKVRLPLLAVTKDADLLAFFHDRLKVYLRDQGARYDLIDSVLTPEADDLLMVARRVEALTAFITSEDGKNLLAGTKRATQLLAAEEKKGTVVADGVSESLLTLDAEKDLFAAVTKASAEAANAIVGEDFRSAMAALSTLRAPVDRFFGDVLVNDEDAAIRANRLALLRLIREATGTVADFSKIAG
;
A
#
# COMPACT_ATOMS: atom_id res chain seq x y z
N MET A 1 16.72 8.54 35.23
CA MET A 1 15.59 7.61 35.27
C MET A 1 16.10 6.22 34.90
N PRO A 2 15.49 5.14 35.40
CA PRO A 2 15.91 3.79 35.05
C PRO A 2 15.55 3.40 33.61
N ASP A 3 16.30 2.43 33.08
CA ASP A 3 16.08 1.84 31.77
C ASP A 3 15.57 0.40 31.92
N LEU A 4 14.76 -0.04 30.96
CA LEU A 4 14.23 -1.39 30.89
C LEU A 4 14.81 -2.11 29.67
N LEU A 5 15.53 -3.20 29.90
CA LEU A 5 15.94 -4.15 28.86
C LEU A 5 15.01 -5.37 28.89
N LEU A 6 14.38 -5.65 27.77
CA LEU A 6 13.57 -6.86 27.58
C LEU A 6 14.10 -7.66 26.38
N GLU A 7 14.39 -8.97 26.57
CA GLU A 7 14.65 -9.91 25.50
C GLU A 7 13.69 -11.10 25.60
N LEU A 8 13.05 -11.44 24.48
CA LEU A 8 12.30 -12.68 24.30
C LEU A 8 13.05 -13.55 23.30
N ARG A 9 13.77 -14.58 23.79
CA ARG A 9 14.59 -15.46 22.96
C ARG A 9 13.86 -16.78 22.67
N SER A 10 13.79 -17.14 21.40
CA SER A 10 13.10 -18.34 20.90
C SER A 10 13.96 -19.14 19.93
N GLU A 11 13.43 -20.22 19.36
CA GLU A 11 13.95 -20.78 18.11
C GLU A 11 13.66 -19.83 16.94
N GLU A 12 14.21 -20.16 15.72
CA GLU A 12 14.27 -19.23 14.61
C GLU A 12 12.88 -18.72 14.15
N ILE A 13 12.65 -17.44 14.40
CA ILE A 13 11.48 -16.68 13.93
C ILE A 13 11.61 -16.50 12.41
N PRO A 14 10.58 -16.82 11.61
CA PRO A 14 10.63 -16.58 10.16
C PRO A 14 10.97 -15.13 9.83
N ALA A 15 11.94 -14.90 8.96
CA ALA A 15 12.46 -13.56 8.63
C ALA A 15 11.37 -12.54 8.35
N ARG A 16 10.37 -12.89 7.54
CA ARG A 16 9.23 -12.03 7.19
C ARG A 16 8.35 -11.59 8.38
N MET A 17 8.47 -12.23 9.54
CA MET A 17 7.67 -11.91 10.72
C MET A 17 8.44 -11.06 11.74
N GLN A 18 9.77 -11.04 11.68
CA GLN A 18 10.63 -10.46 12.72
C GLN A 18 10.40 -8.96 12.90
N ARG A 19 10.51 -8.16 11.85
CA ARG A 19 10.31 -6.70 11.89
C ARG A 19 8.93 -6.33 12.45
N LYS A 20 7.88 -6.99 11.94
CA LYS A 20 6.53 -6.74 12.43
C LYS A 20 6.38 -7.13 13.89
N ALA A 21 6.89 -8.30 14.28
CA ALA A 21 6.81 -8.77 15.66
C ALA A 21 7.57 -7.85 16.62
N ALA A 22 8.73 -7.33 16.24
CA ALA A 22 9.46 -6.36 17.06
C ALA A 22 8.67 -5.06 17.24
N GLY A 23 8.03 -4.55 16.18
CA GLY A 23 7.13 -3.39 16.25
C GLY A 23 5.86 -3.65 17.07
N ASP A 24 5.25 -4.84 16.95
CA ASP A 24 4.10 -5.24 17.75
C ASP A 24 4.49 -5.33 19.24
N LEU A 25 5.66 -5.92 19.57
CA LEU A 25 6.17 -5.98 20.95
C LEU A 25 6.38 -4.58 21.53
N LYS A 26 7.05 -3.71 20.77
CA LYS A 26 7.24 -2.31 21.16
C LYS A 26 5.91 -1.65 21.49
N LYS A 27 4.94 -1.73 20.58
CA LYS A 27 3.63 -1.12 20.76
C LYS A 27 2.91 -1.66 21.99
N LEU A 28 2.83 -2.97 22.15
CA LEU A 28 2.12 -3.59 23.27
C LEU A 28 2.73 -3.21 24.63
N VAL A 29 4.06 -3.23 24.73
CA VAL A 29 4.74 -2.87 25.98
C VAL A 29 4.59 -1.38 26.27
N THR A 30 4.80 -0.50 25.30
CA THR A 30 4.68 0.95 25.53
C THR A 30 3.25 1.37 25.84
N ASP A 31 2.26 0.80 25.15
CA ASP A 31 0.84 1.07 25.42
C ASP A 31 0.50 0.66 26.86
N ALA A 32 0.95 -0.53 27.30
CA ALA A 32 0.70 -1.01 28.67
C ALA A 32 1.39 -0.14 29.75
N LEU A 33 2.62 0.34 29.50
CA LEU A 33 3.30 1.26 30.42
C LEU A 33 2.54 2.58 30.56
N VAL A 34 2.13 3.17 29.43
CA VAL A 34 1.39 4.44 29.39
C VAL A 34 0.02 4.29 30.06
N GLU A 35 -0.70 3.18 29.79
CA GLU A 35 -2.00 2.89 30.42
C GLU A 35 -1.88 2.73 31.94
N ALA A 36 -0.76 2.19 32.40
CA ALA A 36 -0.47 2.08 33.85
C ALA A 36 0.05 3.40 34.49
N GLY A 37 0.17 4.49 33.71
CA GLY A 37 0.61 5.80 34.18
C GLY A 37 2.13 5.95 34.28
N LEU A 38 2.91 5.12 33.56
CA LEU A 38 4.35 5.27 33.43
C LEU A 38 4.67 6.02 32.13
N SER A 39 5.68 6.89 32.19
CA SER A 39 6.25 7.57 31.01
C SER A 39 7.66 7.04 30.74
N TYR A 40 8.15 7.27 29.54
CA TYR A 40 9.51 6.92 29.11
C TYR A 40 10.04 7.98 28.13
N GLU A 41 11.38 8.10 28.01
CA GLU A 41 12.02 9.06 27.12
C GLU A 41 12.18 8.54 25.70
N GLY A 42 12.46 7.24 25.53
CA GLY A 42 12.65 6.64 24.23
C GLY A 42 12.51 5.13 24.25
N VAL A 43 12.22 4.54 23.08
CA VAL A 43 12.15 3.10 22.89
C VAL A 43 12.67 2.71 21.52
N ARG A 44 13.54 1.69 21.51
CA ARG A 44 14.01 1.06 20.26
C ARG A 44 13.79 -0.44 20.32
N GLU A 45 13.30 -0.96 19.21
CA GLU A 45 13.14 -2.38 18.99
C GLU A 45 14.29 -2.95 18.17
N TYR A 46 14.69 -4.18 18.52
CA TYR A 46 15.72 -4.94 17.83
C TYR A 46 15.25 -6.38 17.63
N TRP A 47 15.77 -7.03 16.59
CA TRP A 47 15.44 -8.42 16.34
C TRP A 47 16.60 -9.16 15.67
N THR A 48 16.66 -10.46 15.97
CA THR A 48 17.49 -11.44 15.24
C THR A 48 16.60 -12.62 14.85
N PRO A 49 17.11 -13.61 14.11
CA PRO A 49 16.37 -14.86 13.91
C PRO A 49 15.81 -15.46 15.20
N ARG A 50 16.48 -15.27 16.33
CA ARG A 50 16.15 -15.97 17.58
C ARG A 50 15.70 -15.09 18.73
N ARG A 51 15.56 -13.77 18.53
CA ARG A 51 15.18 -12.86 19.61
C ARG A 51 14.41 -11.63 19.14
N LEU A 52 13.53 -11.16 20.02
CA LEU A 52 12.93 -9.84 19.98
C LEU A 52 13.42 -9.09 21.20
N THR A 53 13.91 -7.86 21.03
CA THR A 53 14.50 -7.09 22.13
C THR A 53 13.95 -5.66 22.12
N LEU A 54 13.68 -5.13 23.31
CA LEU A 54 13.37 -3.71 23.51
C LEU A 54 14.41 -3.07 24.44
N ASP A 55 14.87 -1.90 24.05
CA ASP A 55 15.60 -0.95 24.89
C ASP A 55 14.66 0.22 25.16
N ILE A 56 14.17 0.34 26.39
CA ILE A 56 13.27 1.43 26.80
C ILE A 56 14.00 2.29 27.82
N ARG A 57 14.28 3.51 27.40
CA ARG A 57 15.12 4.47 28.17
C ARG A 57 14.26 5.45 28.95
N GLY A 58 14.72 5.81 30.14
CA GLY A 58 14.12 6.86 30.93
C GLY A 58 12.71 6.54 31.41
N VAL A 59 12.44 5.31 31.87
CA VAL A 59 11.14 4.92 32.42
C VAL A 59 10.97 5.55 33.81
N THR A 60 9.78 6.10 34.10
CA THR A 60 9.49 6.57 35.47
C THR A 60 9.48 5.39 36.46
N ALA A 61 10.19 5.52 37.57
CA ALA A 61 10.32 4.43 38.56
C ALA A 61 9.00 4.04 39.21
N ARG A 62 8.01 4.94 39.18
CA ARG A 62 6.70 4.74 39.80
C ARG A 62 5.64 5.51 39.05
N SER A 63 4.44 4.95 38.91
CA SER A 63 3.28 5.68 38.39
C SER A 63 2.79 6.72 39.39
N ALA A 64 2.12 7.76 38.91
CA ALA A 64 1.53 8.79 39.76
C ALA A 64 0.40 8.22 40.60
N ASP A 65 0.18 8.82 41.80
CA ASP A 65 -1.02 8.54 42.58
C ASP A 65 -2.25 9.00 41.80
N VAL A 66 -3.23 8.14 41.65
CA VAL A 66 -4.49 8.45 40.98
C VAL A 66 -5.54 8.79 42.00
N ARG A 67 -6.08 10.00 41.90
CA ARG A 67 -7.21 10.44 42.69
C ARG A 67 -8.46 10.42 41.82
N GLU A 68 -9.32 9.47 42.01
CA GLU A 68 -10.60 9.29 41.34
C GLU A 68 -11.73 9.84 42.20
N GLU A 69 -12.48 10.81 41.70
CA GLU A 69 -13.69 11.30 42.36
C GLU A 69 -14.91 10.56 41.78
N ARG A 70 -15.55 9.75 42.58
CA ARG A 70 -16.76 9.01 42.23
C ARG A 70 -17.98 9.69 42.81
N LYS A 71 -18.81 10.25 41.96
CA LYS A 71 -20.08 10.88 42.35
C LYS A 71 -21.08 9.85 42.80
N GLY A 72 -21.63 10.05 44.01
CA GLY A 72 -22.61 9.21 44.64
C GLY A 72 -24.03 9.76 44.61
N PRO A 73 -24.96 9.15 45.35
CA PRO A 73 -26.33 9.61 45.51
C PRO A 73 -26.41 10.91 46.29
N ARG A 74 -27.57 11.54 46.27
CA ARG A 74 -27.87 12.70 47.11
C ARG A 74 -27.81 12.32 48.59
N THR A 75 -27.52 13.30 49.45
CA THR A 75 -27.45 13.08 50.92
C THR A 75 -28.78 12.66 51.54
N ASP A 76 -29.92 13.01 50.88
CA ASP A 76 -31.27 12.61 51.25
C ASP A 76 -31.76 11.31 50.53
N ALA A 77 -30.89 10.59 49.87
CA ALA A 77 -31.23 9.35 49.17
C ALA A 77 -31.52 8.21 50.17
N ASN A 78 -32.23 7.19 49.68
CA ASN A 78 -32.57 6.01 50.48
C ASN A 78 -31.31 5.22 50.86
N GLU A 79 -31.39 4.51 52.00
CA GLU A 79 -30.30 3.78 52.60
C GLU A 79 -29.65 2.75 51.66
N LYS A 80 -30.47 2.08 50.82
CA LYS A 80 -29.97 1.11 49.80
C LYS A 80 -29.11 1.77 48.75
N ALA A 81 -29.43 2.99 48.33
CA ALA A 81 -28.63 3.72 47.34
C ALA A 81 -27.29 4.18 47.92
N ILE A 82 -27.30 4.59 49.21
CA ILE A 82 -26.09 4.98 49.93
C ILE A 82 -25.19 3.74 50.16
N GLU A 83 -25.74 2.63 50.60
CA GLU A 83 -24.99 1.37 50.78
C GLU A 83 -24.39 0.86 49.46
N GLY A 84 -25.16 0.95 48.34
CA GLY A 84 -24.69 0.60 47.01
C GLY A 84 -23.52 1.46 46.56
N PHE A 85 -23.57 2.76 46.83
CA PHE A 85 -22.48 3.70 46.57
C PHE A 85 -21.24 3.39 47.40
N LEU A 86 -21.37 3.19 48.72
CA LEU A 86 -20.27 2.87 49.63
C LEU A 86 -19.56 1.58 49.19
N ARG A 87 -20.34 0.52 48.91
CA ARG A 87 -19.81 -0.75 48.44
C ARG A 87 -19.08 -0.58 47.11
N GLY A 88 -19.66 0.19 46.16
CA GLY A 88 -19.06 0.45 44.86
C GLY A 88 -17.82 1.36 44.93
N ALA A 89 -17.70 2.20 45.93
CA ALA A 89 -16.57 3.07 46.20
C ALA A 89 -15.51 2.49 47.14
N GLY A 90 -15.78 1.31 47.72
CA GLY A 90 -14.87 0.67 48.73
C GLY A 90 -14.80 1.42 50.06
N LEU A 91 -15.83 2.20 50.39
CA LEU A 91 -15.90 2.96 51.65
C LEU A 91 -16.64 2.16 52.71
N SER A 92 -16.17 2.25 53.94
CA SER A 92 -16.77 1.55 55.08
C SER A 92 -17.93 2.33 55.69
N SER A 93 -17.95 3.64 55.57
CA SER A 93 -18.99 4.50 56.09
C SER A 93 -19.18 5.81 55.28
N VAL A 94 -20.36 6.44 55.45
CA VAL A 94 -20.69 7.72 54.81
C VAL A 94 -19.77 8.86 55.25
N SER A 95 -19.18 8.76 56.47
CA SER A 95 -18.25 9.75 56.98
C SER A 95 -16.93 9.84 56.20
N GLU A 96 -16.62 8.83 55.41
CA GLU A 96 -15.44 8.80 54.52
C GLU A 96 -15.72 9.49 53.18
N ALA A 97 -16.99 9.74 52.84
CA ALA A 97 -17.37 10.46 51.63
C ALA A 97 -17.44 11.98 51.87
N GLN A 98 -17.00 12.77 50.91
CA GLN A 98 -17.16 14.22 50.92
C GLN A 98 -18.58 14.58 50.45
N VAL A 99 -19.14 15.66 51.00
CA VAL A 99 -20.41 16.22 50.52
C VAL A 99 -20.11 17.39 49.58
N GLN A 100 -20.62 17.33 48.38
CA GLN A 100 -20.50 18.41 47.41
C GLN A 100 -21.89 18.99 47.15
N SER A 101 -22.00 20.30 47.23
CA SER A 101 -23.25 21.04 47.00
C SER A 101 -23.36 21.50 45.52
N ASP A 102 -24.50 21.21 44.91
CA ASP A 102 -24.84 21.73 43.58
C ASP A 102 -26.09 22.64 43.67
N PRO A 103 -26.02 23.92 43.30
CA PRO A 103 -27.14 24.88 43.45
C PRO A 103 -28.43 24.42 42.78
N LYS A 104 -28.36 23.52 41.75
CA LYS A 104 -29.53 23.03 41.02
C LYS A 104 -29.99 21.65 41.40
N LYS A 105 -29.05 20.80 41.94
CA LYS A 105 -29.29 19.38 42.18
C LYS A 105 -29.24 18.96 43.65
N GLY A 106 -28.90 19.91 44.57
CA GLY A 106 -28.74 19.63 45.98
C GLY A 106 -27.43 18.97 46.36
N ASP A 107 -27.29 18.59 47.63
CA ASP A 107 -26.08 17.99 48.16
C ASP A 107 -26.00 16.50 47.83
N PHE A 108 -24.82 16.06 47.44
CA PHE A 108 -24.56 14.66 47.07
C PHE A 108 -23.19 14.18 47.60
N TYR A 109 -23.09 12.88 47.83
CA TYR A 109 -21.84 12.27 48.27
C TYR A 109 -20.86 12.16 47.13
N VAL A 110 -19.57 12.35 47.43
CA VAL A 110 -18.45 12.12 46.52
C VAL A 110 -17.41 11.29 47.26
N ALA A 111 -17.12 10.11 46.70
CA ALA A 111 -16.03 9.30 47.20
C ALA A 111 -14.73 9.75 46.48
N VAL A 112 -13.72 10.09 47.27
CA VAL A 112 -12.37 10.35 46.79
C VAL A 112 -11.55 9.08 46.97
N ILE A 113 -11.38 8.34 45.92
CA ILE A 113 -10.61 7.09 45.95
C ILE A 113 -9.17 7.44 45.59
N SER A 114 -8.26 7.36 46.53
CA SER A 114 -6.84 7.54 46.27
C SER A 114 -6.20 6.17 46.05
N LYS A 115 -5.72 5.93 44.83
CA LYS A 115 -4.94 4.73 44.52
C LYS A 115 -3.47 5.14 44.48
N PRO A 116 -2.64 4.64 45.39
CA PRO A 116 -1.21 4.96 45.37
C PRO A 116 -0.58 4.44 44.08
N GLY A 117 0.33 5.19 43.51
CA GLY A 117 1.12 4.76 42.38
C GLY A 117 1.89 3.48 42.66
N ARG A 118 2.10 2.67 41.66
CA ARG A 118 2.82 1.37 41.74
C ARG A 118 4.24 1.51 41.21
N ALA A 119 5.14 0.70 41.72
CA ALA A 119 6.50 0.61 41.16
C ALA A 119 6.48 0.09 39.71
N ALA A 120 7.40 0.59 38.89
CA ALA A 120 7.49 0.18 37.49
C ALA A 120 7.75 -1.31 37.33
N GLU A 121 8.57 -1.89 38.20
CA GLU A 121 8.90 -3.32 38.26
C GLU A 121 7.65 -4.18 38.48
N GLU A 122 6.76 -3.77 39.39
CA GLU A 122 5.50 -4.48 39.67
C GLU A 122 4.56 -4.42 38.45
N ILE A 123 4.48 -3.26 37.80
CA ILE A 123 3.65 -3.07 36.62
C ILE A 123 4.14 -3.96 35.48
N VAL A 124 5.46 -3.93 35.20
CA VAL A 124 6.06 -4.75 34.15
C VAL A 124 5.89 -6.24 34.45
N ALA A 125 6.08 -6.67 35.72
CA ALA A 125 5.88 -8.06 36.12
C ALA A 125 4.45 -8.56 35.87
N ASP A 126 3.45 -7.69 36.05
CA ASP A 126 2.05 -8.04 35.82
C ASP A 126 1.67 -8.07 34.32
N VAL A 127 2.15 -7.11 33.54
CA VAL A 127 1.70 -6.97 32.14
C VAL A 127 2.44 -7.91 31.18
N MET A 128 3.71 -8.24 31.45
CA MET A 128 4.54 -9.05 30.54
C MET A 128 4.00 -10.46 30.29
N PRO A 129 3.56 -11.23 31.32
CA PRO A 129 2.98 -12.56 31.06
C PRO A 129 1.75 -12.51 30.16
N TRP A 130 0.91 -11.49 30.31
CA TRP A 130 -0.27 -11.29 29.47
C TRP A 130 0.13 -10.94 28.02
N ILE A 131 1.05 -9.96 27.82
CA ILE A 131 1.55 -9.57 26.49
C ILE A 131 2.15 -10.79 25.76
N ILE A 132 2.95 -11.60 26.45
CA ILE A 132 3.57 -12.78 25.83
C ILE A 132 2.52 -13.84 25.47
N ARG A 133 1.50 -14.06 26.32
CA ARG A 133 0.45 -15.06 26.10
C ARG A 133 -0.45 -14.70 24.92
N ASP A 134 -0.84 -13.44 24.80
CA ASP A 134 -1.77 -12.95 23.78
C ASP A 134 -1.09 -12.27 22.59
N PHE A 135 0.22 -12.53 22.42
CA PHE A 135 1.00 -11.92 21.35
C PHE A 135 0.41 -12.24 19.97
N PRO A 136 0.24 -11.24 19.06
CA PRO A 136 -0.54 -11.35 17.81
C PRO A 136 0.24 -12.06 16.69
N TRP A 137 0.73 -13.26 16.93
CA TRP A 137 1.38 -14.05 15.89
C TRP A 137 0.38 -14.47 14.82
N PRO A 138 0.66 -14.27 13.51
CA PRO A 138 -0.20 -14.73 12.42
C PRO A 138 -0.32 -16.27 12.40
N LYS A 139 0.75 -16.95 12.81
CA LYS A 139 0.82 -18.40 13.02
C LYS A 139 1.61 -18.68 14.28
N SER A 140 1.14 -19.60 15.09
CA SER A 140 1.78 -20.02 16.33
C SER A 140 1.71 -21.51 16.51
N MET A 141 2.59 -22.05 17.34
CA MET A 141 2.63 -23.47 17.71
C MET A 141 2.66 -23.64 19.22
N ARG A 142 2.39 -24.84 19.68
CA ARG A 142 2.65 -25.32 21.04
C ARG A 142 3.82 -26.30 20.99
N TRP A 143 4.55 -26.43 22.07
CA TRP A 143 5.71 -27.32 22.12
C TRP A 143 5.88 -28.01 23.48
N GLY A 144 6.72 -29.04 23.51
CA GLY A 144 7.08 -29.76 24.71
C GLY A 144 5.90 -30.50 25.36
N LYS A 145 6.13 -31.04 26.55
CA LYS A 145 5.13 -31.78 27.33
C LYS A 145 3.93 -30.91 27.76
N ALA A 146 4.14 -29.61 27.94
CA ALA A 146 3.08 -28.66 28.30
C ALA A 146 2.03 -28.51 27.20
N SER A 147 2.36 -28.81 25.95
CA SER A 147 1.44 -28.69 24.80
C SER A 147 0.17 -29.54 24.91
N ALA A 148 0.20 -30.58 25.74
CA ALA A 148 -0.95 -31.46 26.01
C ALA A 148 -2.02 -30.77 26.89
N LYS A 149 -1.66 -29.69 27.61
CA LYS A 149 -2.58 -29.01 28.50
C LYS A 149 -3.35 -27.91 27.78
N PRO A 150 -4.68 -27.78 27.99
CA PRO A 150 -5.43 -26.62 27.53
C PRO A 150 -4.82 -25.32 28.09
N GLY A 151 -4.73 -24.25 27.27
CA GLY A 151 -4.20 -22.96 27.72
C GLY A 151 -2.66 -22.86 27.77
N SER A 152 -1.91 -23.89 27.33
CA SER A 152 -0.44 -23.79 27.20
C SER A 152 -0.01 -22.65 26.28
N LEU A 153 1.15 -22.07 26.54
CA LEU A 153 1.71 -20.96 25.76
C LEU A 153 1.78 -21.30 24.27
N ARG A 154 1.43 -20.34 23.46
CA ARG A 154 1.57 -20.38 21.99
C ARG A 154 2.52 -19.29 21.55
N TRP A 155 3.52 -19.66 20.77
CA TRP A 155 4.49 -18.74 20.20
C TRP A 155 4.79 -19.12 18.76
N VAL A 156 5.40 -18.24 17.98
CA VAL A 156 5.73 -18.57 16.56
C VAL A 156 6.72 -19.74 16.46
N ARG A 157 7.66 -19.82 17.41
CA ARG A 157 8.61 -20.90 17.64
C ARG A 157 8.83 -21.04 19.15
N PRO A 158 9.32 -22.17 19.65
CA PRO A 158 9.51 -22.36 21.09
C PRO A 158 10.28 -21.22 21.74
N LEU A 159 9.63 -20.52 22.70
CA LEU A 159 10.29 -19.55 23.55
C LEU A 159 11.20 -20.28 24.54
N GLN A 160 12.42 -19.79 24.72
CA GLN A 160 13.46 -20.48 25.48
C GLN A 160 13.92 -19.74 26.72
N SER A 161 14.04 -18.41 26.65
CA SER A 161 14.48 -17.60 27.77
C SER A 161 13.95 -16.18 27.65
N ILE A 162 13.88 -15.50 28.77
CA ILE A 162 13.45 -14.12 28.91
C ILE A 162 14.52 -13.37 29.72
N VAL A 163 15.03 -12.26 29.16
CA VAL A 163 15.78 -11.27 29.94
C VAL A 163 14.84 -10.09 30.22
N CYS A 164 14.74 -9.69 31.50
CA CYS A 164 14.01 -8.51 31.88
C CYS A 164 14.73 -7.83 33.03
N THR A 165 15.48 -6.77 32.75
CA THR A 165 16.26 -6.03 33.74
C THR A 165 15.86 -4.56 33.78
N PHE A 166 15.87 -3.97 34.96
CA PHE A 166 15.47 -2.59 35.18
C PHE A 166 16.44 -1.90 36.15
N GLY A 167 16.83 -0.68 35.87
CA GLY A 167 17.74 0.09 36.72
C GLY A 167 18.37 1.29 36.09
N THR A 168 19.03 2.12 36.87
CA THR A 168 19.75 3.33 36.47
C THR A 168 21.20 3.01 36.09
N GLU A 169 21.91 3.95 35.46
CA GLU A 169 23.36 3.80 35.14
C GLU A 169 24.23 3.66 36.41
N HIS A 170 23.79 4.19 37.54
CA HIS A 170 24.60 4.31 38.75
C HIS A 170 24.25 3.25 39.82
N GLU A 171 23.17 2.50 39.63
CA GLU A 171 22.71 1.48 40.60
C GLU A 171 22.79 0.08 39.96
N GLU A 172 22.85 -0.95 40.82
CA GLU A 172 22.73 -2.32 40.35
C GLU A 172 21.34 -2.53 39.72
N THR A 173 21.29 -3.11 38.53
CA THR A 173 20.02 -3.44 37.88
C THR A 173 19.36 -4.61 38.57
N VAL A 174 18.03 -4.53 38.72
CA VAL A 174 17.22 -5.62 39.25
C VAL A 174 16.62 -6.44 38.10
N VAL A 175 16.47 -7.72 38.34
CA VAL A 175 15.68 -8.59 37.47
C VAL A 175 14.22 -8.45 37.86
N ILE A 176 13.35 -8.11 36.92
CA ILE A 176 11.92 -8.06 37.14
C ILE A 176 11.38 -9.50 37.17
N PRO A 177 10.84 -9.98 38.30
CA PRO A 177 10.46 -11.37 38.50
C PRO A 177 9.07 -11.64 37.87
N PHE A 178 9.02 -12.42 36.82
CA PHE A 178 7.78 -13.02 36.32
C PHE A 178 8.07 -14.36 35.61
N GLU A 179 7.03 -15.14 35.43
CA GLU A 179 7.12 -16.47 34.84
C GLU A 179 5.97 -16.68 33.85
N ILE A 180 6.24 -17.41 32.77
CA ILE A 180 5.23 -17.89 31.84
C ILE A 180 5.53 -19.32 31.38
N ASP A 181 4.62 -20.27 31.70
CA ASP A 181 4.72 -21.70 31.35
C ASP A 181 6.09 -22.34 31.71
N GLY A 182 6.64 -21.99 32.89
CA GLY A 182 7.93 -22.51 33.37
C GLY A 182 9.16 -21.75 32.89
N ILE A 183 8.99 -20.68 32.08
CA ILE A 183 10.08 -19.82 31.64
C ILE A 183 10.12 -18.59 32.59
N VAL A 184 11.16 -18.53 33.41
CA VAL A 184 11.36 -17.47 34.39
C VAL A 184 12.20 -16.37 33.80
N ALA A 185 11.78 -15.12 34.01
CA ALA A 185 12.59 -13.95 33.60
C ALA A 185 13.89 -13.89 34.43
N SER A 186 14.96 -13.53 33.73
CA SER A 186 16.33 -13.51 34.30
C SER A 186 17.15 -12.37 33.71
N ASN A 187 18.43 -12.34 34.02
CA ASN A 187 19.43 -11.48 33.38
C ASN A 187 20.42 -12.31 32.52
N VAL A 188 20.03 -13.51 32.09
CA VAL A 188 20.90 -14.40 31.33
C VAL A 188 20.42 -14.52 29.90
N THR A 189 21.25 -14.09 28.97
CA THR A 189 21.09 -14.34 27.52
C THR A 189 22.11 -15.37 27.03
N TYR A 190 22.15 -15.63 25.74
CA TYR A 190 23.03 -16.60 25.10
C TYR A 190 23.60 -16.01 23.82
N GLY A 191 24.83 -16.38 23.49
CA GLY A 191 25.46 -15.99 22.25
C GLY A 191 24.99 -16.81 21.03
N HIS A 192 25.79 -16.75 19.99
CA HIS A 192 25.55 -17.49 18.76
C HIS A 192 25.56 -19.00 19.00
N ARG A 193 24.52 -19.71 18.51
CA ARG A 193 24.26 -21.12 18.84
C ARG A 193 25.41 -22.09 18.57
N PHE A 194 26.30 -21.76 17.61
CA PHE A 194 27.45 -22.59 17.24
C PHE A 194 28.78 -22.01 17.72
N HIS A 195 28.95 -20.70 17.70
CA HIS A 195 30.22 -20.05 18.00
C HIS A 195 30.39 -19.73 19.48
N ALA A 196 29.30 -19.42 20.20
CA ALA A 196 29.33 -19.03 21.59
C ALA A 196 28.01 -19.43 22.28
N PRO A 197 27.70 -20.73 22.43
CA PRO A 197 26.39 -21.18 22.93
C PRO A 197 26.20 -21.00 24.45
N GLY A 198 27.22 -20.55 25.16
CA GLY A 198 27.20 -20.39 26.64
C GLY A 198 26.28 -19.26 27.12
N PRO A 199 25.88 -19.33 28.39
CA PRO A 199 25.10 -18.26 29.03
C PRO A 199 25.94 -17.01 29.23
N ILE A 200 25.30 -15.86 29.13
CA ILE A 200 25.92 -14.52 29.28
C ILE A 200 25.03 -13.74 30.24
N THR A 201 25.60 -13.35 31.37
CA THR A 201 24.91 -12.48 32.33
C THR A 201 25.04 -11.03 31.88
N VAL A 202 23.92 -10.33 31.83
CA VAL A 202 23.82 -8.94 31.37
C VAL A 202 23.10 -8.09 32.39
N LYS A 203 23.39 -6.81 32.41
CA LYS A 203 22.78 -5.85 33.33
C LYS A 203 21.91 -4.84 32.58
N ARG A 204 22.46 -4.22 31.53
CA ARG A 204 21.83 -3.13 30.76
C ARG A 204 21.98 -3.36 29.28
N PHE A 205 21.32 -2.53 28.50
CA PHE A 205 21.36 -2.64 27.04
C PHE A 205 22.77 -2.52 26.46
N ASP A 206 23.60 -1.62 26.97
CA ASP A 206 24.93 -1.38 26.41
C ASP A 206 25.90 -2.55 26.63
N ASP A 207 25.88 -3.16 27.82
CA ASP A 207 26.67 -4.38 28.07
C ASP A 207 26.06 -5.60 27.38
N TYR A 208 24.74 -5.66 27.26
CA TYR A 208 24.04 -6.69 26.48
C TYR A 208 24.49 -6.69 25.01
N VAL A 209 24.45 -5.52 24.33
CA VAL A 209 24.87 -5.41 22.93
C VAL A 209 26.33 -5.77 22.76
N SER A 210 27.21 -5.22 23.61
CA SER A 210 28.66 -5.50 23.53
C SER A 210 29.01 -6.97 23.81
N SER A 211 28.27 -7.61 24.72
CA SER A 211 28.43 -9.03 25.04
C SER A 211 27.95 -9.93 23.91
N LEU A 212 26.83 -9.59 23.27
CA LEU A 212 26.31 -10.30 22.10
C LEU A 212 27.26 -10.17 20.90
N ASP A 213 27.83 -8.99 20.64
CA ASP A 213 28.77 -8.79 19.54
C ASP A 213 30.05 -9.67 19.73
N LYS A 214 30.60 -9.71 20.97
CA LYS A 214 31.70 -10.63 21.32
C LYS A 214 31.32 -12.09 21.16
N ALA A 215 30.05 -12.42 21.42
CA ALA A 215 29.50 -13.76 21.28
C ALA A 215 28.95 -14.06 19.88
N LYS A 216 29.37 -13.29 18.87
CA LYS A 216 29.02 -13.50 17.46
C LYS A 216 27.52 -13.35 17.17
N VAL A 217 26.90 -12.35 17.75
CA VAL A 217 25.50 -11.95 17.48
C VAL A 217 25.44 -10.45 17.25
N ILE A 218 25.12 -10.05 16.04
CA ILE A 218 24.85 -8.67 15.67
C ILE A 218 23.35 -8.42 15.90
N LEU A 219 23.02 -7.67 16.94
CA LEU A 219 21.62 -7.46 17.35
C LEU A 219 20.85 -6.60 16.33
N ASP A 220 21.46 -5.53 15.85
CA ASP A 220 20.87 -4.57 14.92
C ASP A 220 20.71 -5.18 13.51
N ALA A 221 19.46 -5.27 13.04
CA ALA A 221 19.15 -5.85 11.73
C ALA A 221 19.65 -5.00 10.57
N GLU A 222 19.61 -3.67 10.69
CA GLU A 222 20.12 -2.78 9.63
C GLU A 222 21.65 -2.92 9.52
N ARG A 223 22.37 -2.99 10.65
CA ARG A 223 23.81 -3.27 10.63
C ARG A 223 24.13 -4.62 9.97
N ARG A 224 23.32 -5.66 10.19
CA ARG A 224 23.52 -6.95 9.47
C ARG A 224 23.33 -6.82 7.98
N LYS A 225 22.31 -6.05 7.52
CA LYS A 225 22.11 -5.77 6.09
C LYS A 225 23.27 -5.01 5.48
N ASP A 226 23.75 -3.97 6.16
CA ASP A 226 24.89 -3.16 5.69
C ASP A 226 26.13 -4.04 5.50
N ILE A 227 26.44 -4.92 6.45
CA ILE A 227 27.56 -5.87 6.35
C ILE A 227 27.37 -6.80 5.16
N ILE A 228 26.19 -7.42 5.02
CA ILE A 228 25.91 -8.33 3.92
C ILE A 228 26.07 -7.64 2.57
N LEU A 229 25.50 -6.43 2.43
CA LEU A 229 25.52 -5.70 1.17
C LEU A 229 26.93 -5.21 0.83
N HIS A 230 27.68 -4.69 1.81
CA HIS A 230 29.06 -4.26 1.64
C HIS A 230 29.95 -5.41 1.21
N ASP A 231 29.97 -6.50 1.99
CA ASP A 231 30.81 -7.67 1.70
C ASP A 231 30.42 -8.34 0.37
N ALA A 232 29.13 -8.38 0.03
CA ALA A 232 28.66 -8.92 -1.25
C ALA A 232 29.13 -8.08 -2.45
N ARG A 233 29.10 -6.75 -2.33
CA ARG A 233 29.63 -5.85 -3.35
C ARG A 233 31.14 -5.99 -3.49
N ASP A 234 31.86 -6.05 -2.38
CA ASP A 234 33.32 -6.21 -2.37
C ASP A 234 33.78 -7.51 -3.00
N ILE A 235 33.13 -8.63 -2.66
CA ILE A 235 33.42 -9.93 -3.26
C ILE A 235 33.09 -9.93 -4.76
N ALA A 236 31.96 -9.34 -5.18
CA ALA A 236 31.62 -9.21 -6.59
C ALA A 236 32.66 -8.37 -7.32
N PHE A 237 32.98 -7.19 -6.81
CA PHE A 237 33.96 -6.29 -7.41
C PHE A 237 35.36 -6.91 -7.52
N ALA A 238 35.84 -7.61 -6.49
CA ALA A 238 37.12 -8.32 -6.50
C ALA A 238 37.20 -9.40 -7.58
N ASN A 239 36.05 -9.87 -8.09
CA ASN A 239 35.95 -10.84 -9.17
C ASN A 239 35.59 -10.20 -10.54
N GLY A 240 35.64 -8.88 -10.67
CA GLY A 240 35.28 -8.16 -11.90
C GLY A 240 33.79 -8.22 -12.22
N LEU A 241 32.95 -8.36 -11.19
CA LEU A 241 31.52 -8.53 -11.29
C LEU A 241 30.80 -7.39 -10.51
N GLU A 242 29.52 -7.29 -10.76
CA GLU A 242 28.63 -6.42 -10.05
C GLU A 242 27.51 -7.23 -9.38
N LEU A 243 27.15 -6.90 -8.14
CA LEU A 243 26.04 -7.51 -7.44
C LEU A 243 24.71 -7.05 -8.05
N VAL A 244 23.82 -7.99 -8.35
CA VAL A 244 22.43 -7.66 -8.66
C VAL A 244 21.66 -7.51 -7.34
N GLU A 245 21.42 -6.28 -6.93
CA GLU A 245 20.78 -5.99 -5.66
C GLU A 245 19.31 -6.40 -5.65
N ASP A 246 18.87 -6.92 -4.51
CA ASP A 246 17.49 -7.32 -4.25
C ASP A 246 17.18 -7.04 -2.78
N GLU A 247 16.49 -5.94 -2.52
CA GLU A 247 16.18 -5.49 -1.16
C GLU A 247 15.32 -6.52 -0.40
N GLY A 248 14.34 -7.15 -1.08
CA GLY A 248 13.51 -8.18 -0.47
C GLY A 248 14.29 -9.42 -0.06
N LEU A 249 15.29 -9.82 -0.88
CA LEU A 249 16.20 -10.91 -0.54
C LEU A 249 17.14 -10.51 0.59
N LEU A 250 17.65 -9.29 0.58
CA LEU A 250 18.52 -8.76 1.65
C LEU A 250 17.80 -8.76 3.00
N GLU A 251 16.55 -8.30 3.04
CA GLU A 251 15.71 -8.35 4.24
C GLU A 251 15.52 -9.80 4.72
N GLU A 252 15.20 -10.72 3.81
CA GLU A 252 15.01 -12.13 4.14
C GLU A 252 16.29 -12.75 4.69
N VAL A 253 17.43 -12.58 4.00
CA VAL A 253 18.69 -13.19 4.37
C VAL A 253 19.24 -12.64 5.68
N SER A 254 19.15 -11.33 5.90
CA SER A 254 19.56 -10.69 7.16
C SER A 254 18.78 -11.22 8.36
N GLY A 255 17.52 -11.66 8.12
CA GLY A 255 16.67 -12.31 9.11
C GLY A 255 16.93 -13.81 9.29
N LEU A 256 17.87 -14.42 8.55
CA LEU A 256 18.29 -15.82 8.70
C LEU A 256 19.59 -15.97 9.47
N VAL A 257 20.35 -14.90 9.66
CA VAL A 257 21.70 -14.93 10.23
C VAL A 257 21.82 -13.97 11.42
N GLU A 258 22.61 -14.37 12.42
CA GLU A 258 23.03 -13.51 13.53
C GLU A 258 24.46 -13.00 13.34
N TRP A 259 25.28 -13.75 12.58
CA TRP A 259 26.68 -13.43 12.26
C TRP A 259 26.95 -13.70 10.78
N PRO A 260 26.64 -12.74 9.90
CA PRO A 260 26.73 -12.96 8.46
C PRO A 260 28.16 -13.21 7.99
N GLN A 261 28.31 -14.25 7.14
CA GLN A 261 29.52 -14.56 6.42
C GLN A 261 29.19 -14.67 4.94
N VAL A 262 29.68 -13.73 4.15
CA VAL A 262 29.39 -13.66 2.72
C VAL A 262 30.38 -14.50 1.94
N LEU A 263 29.88 -15.37 1.08
CA LEU A 263 30.66 -16.33 0.29
C LEU A 263 30.21 -16.30 -1.17
N MET A 264 31.13 -16.62 -2.10
CA MET A 264 30.81 -16.68 -3.53
C MET A 264 30.95 -18.12 -4.04
N GLY A 265 29.90 -18.59 -4.74
CA GLY A 265 29.88 -19.87 -5.45
C GLY A 265 29.78 -19.68 -6.96
N SER A 266 29.85 -20.80 -7.69
CA SER A 266 29.73 -20.82 -9.15
C SER A 266 28.89 -22.00 -9.63
N PHE A 267 28.37 -21.85 -10.85
CA PHE A 267 27.71 -22.90 -11.61
C PHE A 267 28.27 -22.91 -13.05
N GLU A 268 27.93 -23.91 -13.83
CA GLU A 268 28.40 -24.09 -15.20
C GLU A 268 27.80 -23.01 -16.13
N GLU A 269 28.62 -22.52 -17.06
CA GLU A 269 28.20 -21.44 -18.00
C GLU A 269 27.05 -21.84 -18.93
N ASP A 270 26.86 -23.12 -19.18
CA ASP A 270 25.76 -23.62 -20.03
C ASP A 270 24.38 -23.22 -19.51
N TYR A 271 24.23 -23.04 -18.20
CA TYR A 271 22.98 -22.58 -17.59
C TYR A 271 22.67 -21.11 -17.90
N LEU A 272 23.62 -20.31 -18.37
CA LEU A 272 23.38 -18.93 -18.82
C LEU A 272 22.53 -18.86 -20.11
N SER A 273 22.28 -19.99 -20.76
CA SER A 273 21.32 -20.11 -21.87
C SER A 273 19.86 -20.02 -21.41
N ILE A 274 19.60 -20.17 -20.10
CA ILE A 274 18.28 -19.96 -19.49
C ILE A 274 18.03 -18.46 -19.36
N PRO A 275 16.79 -17.98 -19.53
CA PRO A 275 16.45 -16.58 -19.25
C PRO A 275 16.93 -16.13 -17.87
N SER A 276 17.52 -14.93 -17.82
CA SER A 276 18.11 -14.36 -16.59
C SER A 276 17.13 -14.33 -15.41
N GLU A 277 15.86 -14.09 -15.70
CA GLU A 277 14.80 -14.02 -14.70
C GLU A 277 14.52 -15.38 -14.06
N ILE A 278 14.56 -16.45 -14.84
CA ILE A 278 14.44 -17.84 -14.31
C ILE A 278 15.66 -18.16 -13.43
N ILE A 279 16.87 -17.83 -13.89
CA ILE A 279 18.10 -18.07 -13.11
C ILE A 279 18.01 -17.31 -11.78
N ARG A 280 17.71 -16.01 -11.84
CA ARG A 280 17.59 -15.16 -10.65
C ARG A 280 16.56 -15.70 -9.67
N LEU A 281 15.38 -16.05 -10.17
CA LEU A 281 14.29 -16.55 -9.33
C LEU A 281 14.62 -17.91 -8.73
N THR A 282 15.18 -18.83 -9.52
CA THR A 282 15.64 -20.15 -9.07
C THR A 282 16.63 -20.04 -7.91
N ILE A 283 17.66 -19.22 -8.08
CA ILE A 283 18.71 -19.03 -7.07
C ILE A 283 18.17 -18.33 -5.83
N LYS A 284 17.34 -17.29 -6.01
CA LYS A 284 16.68 -16.56 -4.92
C LYS A 284 15.74 -17.45 -4.12
N THR A 285 14.82 -18.13 -4.78
CA THR A 285 13.74 -18.85 -4.11
C THR A 285 14.24 -20.09 -3.39
N ASN A 286 15.11 -20.86 -4.03
CA ASN A 286 15.56 -22.14 -3.50
C ASN A 286 16.74 -22.04 -2.54
N GLN A 287 17.67 -21.10 -2.75
CA GLN A 287 18.91 -21.02 -1.97
C GLN A 287 19.11 -19.68 -1.26
N LYS A 288 18.19 -18.71 -1.42
CA LYS A 288 18.34 -17.39 -0.81
C LYS A 288 19.67 -16.72 -1.13
N CYS A 289 20.16 -16.91 -2.37
CA CYS A 289 21.41 -16.34 -2.84
C CYS A 289 21.16 -15.20 -3.82
N PHE A 290 22.11 -14.27 -3.89
CA PHE A 290 22.13 -13.18 -4.85
C PHE A 290 22.83 -13.65 -6.13
N VAL A 291 22.41 -13.10 -7.27
CA VAL A 291 23.10 -13.28 -8.55
C VAL A 291 24.04 -12.11 -8.81
N THR A 292 25.02 -12.33 -9.69
CA THR A 292 25.96 -11.30 -10.12
C THR A 292 25.89 -11.12 -11.64
N ARG A 293 26.31 -9.95 -12.11
CA ARG A 293 26.43 -9.65 -13.54
C ARG A 293 27.84 -9.22 -13.90
N ARG A 294 28.22 -9.34 -15.16
CA ARG A 294 29.50 -8.83 -15.65
C ARG A 294 29.46 -7.30 -15.64
N GLN A 295 30.55 -6.66 -15.23
CA GLN A 295 30.69 -5.21 -15.39
C GLN A 295 30.73 -4.91 -16.89
N ASP A 296 29.83 -4.04 -17.36
CA ASP A 296 29.90 -3.56 -18.73
C ASP A 296 31.16 -2.69 -18.88
N SER A 297 32.09 -3.18 -19.71
CA SER A 297 33.36 -2.52 -20.01
C SER A 297 33.20 -1.29 -20.92
N HIS A 298 32.14 -0.54 -20.80
CA HIS A 298 31.88 0.67 -21.56
C HIS A 298 31.68 1.91 -20.69
N LEU A 299 32.81 2.34 -20.05
CA LEU A 299 33.09 3.76 -19.88
C LEU A 299 34.46 4.01 -20.52
N PRO A 300 34.55 4.74 -21.65
CA PRO A 300 35.85 5.26 -22.07
C PRO A 300 36.28 6.27 -21.01
N LEU A 301 37.38 5.96 -20.35
CA LEU A 301 38.19 6.95 -19.65
C LEU A 301 38.58 8.00 -20.68
N ASN A 302 37.79 9.03 -20.87
CA ASN A 302 38.22 10.22 -21.57
C ASN A 302 39.26 10.92 -20.68
N GLY A 303 40.50 10.66 -21.04
CA GLY A 303 41.66 11.34 -20.56
C GLY A 303 41.57 12.86 -20.75
N GLY A 304 42.12 13.54 -19.81
CA GLY A 304 42.13 14.97 -19.64
C GLY A 304 42.45 15.78 -20.89
N GLY A 305 41.71 16.84 -21.04
CA GLY A 305 42.02 18.02 -21.83
C GLY A 305 41.70 19.23 -20.99
N ARG A 306 42.74 19.84 -20.45
CA ARG A 306 42.68 21.20 -19.90
C ARG A 306 42.28 22.17 -21.01
N SER A 307 41.35 23.04 -20.75
CA SER A 307 41.36 24.37 -21.32
C SER A 307 40.79 25.35 -20.31
N GLU A 308 41.64 26.33 -20.00
CA GLU A 308 41.33 27.54 -19.23
C GLU A 308 40.37 28.43 -20.04
N ALA A 309 39.45 29.11 -19.37
CA ALA A 309 39.44 30.56 -19.23
C ALA A 309 38.06 31.11 -18.84
N ALA A 310 38.08 31.80 -17.74
CA ALA A 310 37.54 33.13 -17.47
C ALA A 310 36.02 33.40 -17.47
N GLY A 311 35.58 33.81 -16.28
CA GLY A 311 34.81 35.05 -16.18
C GLY A 311 33.47 35.01 -15.49
N GLY A 312 33.46 35.29 -14.19
CA GLY A 312 32.67 36.36 -13.59
C GLY A 312 31.16 36.15 -13.38
N GLY A 313 30.74 36.20 -12.13
CA GLY A 313 29.42 36.65 -11.78
C GLY A 313 28.64 35.80 -10.79
N ASP A 314 28.91 35.99 -9.51
CA ASP A 314 27.98 35.78 -8.38
C ASP A 314 26.88 36.88 -8.41
N PRO A 315 25.76 36.85 -7.69
CA PRO A 315 25.35 36.01 -6.56
C PRO A 315 23.86 35.68 -6.43
N LEU A 316 23.57 34.82 -5.42
CA LEU A 316 22.36 34.81 -4.58
C LEU A 316 20.99 34.66 -5.25
N LEU A 317 20.33 33.53 -5.00
CA LEU A 317 19.03 33.49 -4.32
C LEU A 317 18.43 32.08 -4.16
N GLN A 318 18.12 31.81 -2.92
CA GLN A 318 17.00 31.03 -2.40
C GLN A 318 16.94 29.52 -2.62
N GLN A 319 17.28 28.89 -1.53
CA GLN A 319 16.86 27.55 -1.13
C GLN A 319 15.34 27.43 -1.14
N ASN A 320 14.83 26.53 -1.97
CA ASN A 320 13.55 25.87 -1.73
C ASN A 320 13.81 24.38 -1.82
N HIS A 321 13.75 23.72 -0.68
CA HIS A 321 13.75 22.25 -0.60
C HIS A 321 12.41 21.71 -1.07
N PRO A 322 12.34 20.92 -2.12
CA PRO A 322 11.20 20.05 -2.33
C PRO A 322 11.42 18.77 -1.52
N THR A 323 10.40 18.40 -0.77
CA THR A 323 10.19 17.12 -0.12
C THR A 323 10.60 15.97 -1.06
N PRO A 324 11.30 14.92 -0.59
CA PRO A 324 11.67 13.80 -1.45
C PRO A 324 10.42 13.03 -1.84
N ALA A 325 9.98 13.23 -3.08
CA ALA A 325 9.07 12.33 -3.74
C ALA A 325 9.72 10.95 -3.78
N LEU A 326 9.01 9.94 -3.29
CA LEU A 326 9.33 8.53 -3.45
C LEU A 326 9.63 8.29 -4.94
N ARG A 327 10.89 8.13 -5.27
CA ARG A 327 11.32 7.77 -6.62
C ARG A 327 10.77 6.38 -6.92
N ALA A 328 9.81 6.31 -7.84
CA ALA A 328 9.51 5.06 -8.52
C ALA A 328 10.82 4.50 -9.08
N ASN A 329 11.09 3.22 -8.82
CA ASN A 329 12.22 2.54 -9.42
C ASN A 329 12.13 2.69 -10.94
N PRO A 330 13.19 3.16 -11.63
CA PRO A 330 13.19 3.18 -13.08
C PRO A 330 12.99 1.75 -13.61
N PRO A 331 12.34 1.58 -14.76
CA PRO A 331 12.25 0.27 -15.39
C PRO A 331 13.67 -0.26 -15.64
N PRO A 332 13.88 -1.57 -15.61
CA PRO A 332 15.19 -2.15 -15.85
C PRO A 332 15.63 -1.82 -17.28
N GLN A 333 16.39 -0.78 -17.45
CA GLN A 333 17.13 -0.51 -18.66
C GLN A 333 18.31 -1.49 -18.68
N GLY A 334 18.29 -2.42 -19.64
CA GLY A 334 19.41 -3.27 -19.99
C GLY A 334 20.04 -3.97 -18.79
N GLU A 335 19.43 -5.06 -18.29
CA GLU A 335 20.14 -5.95 -17.37
C GLU A 335 21.35 -6.51 -18.12
N GLY A 336 22.57 -6.07 -17.78
CA GLY A 336 23.81 -6.67 -18.27
C GLY A 336 23.75 -8.19 -18.05
N ALA A 337 24.36 -8.96 -18.96
CA ALA A 337 24.32 -10.41 -18.94
C ALA A 337 24.76 -10.93 -17.55
N LEU A 338 23.95 -11.80 -16.93
CA LEU A 338 24.29 -12.44 -15.67
C LEU A 338 25.62 -13.17 -15.80
N SER A 339 26.36 -13.25 -14.71
CA SER A 339 27.52 -14.13 -14.61
C SER A 339 27.10 -15.50 -14.04
N ASN A 340 27.98 -16.47 -14.18
CA ASN A 340 27.81 -17.80 -13.59
C ASN A 340 28.24 -17.84 -12.11
N ARG A 341 28.18 -16.72 -11.41
CA ARG A 341 28.52 -16.61 -9.99
C ARG A 341 27.30 -16.21 -9.18
N PHE A 342 27.20 -16.77 -7.98
CA PHE A 342 26.19 -16.40 -7.01
C PHE A 342 26.81 -16.09 -5.65
N ILE A 343 26.17 -15.26 -4.86
CA ILE A 343 26.60 -14.89 -3.52
C ILE A 343 25.61 -15.47 -2.52
N LEU A 344 26.13 -16.19 -1.56
CA LEU A 344 25.38 -16.77 -0.44
C LEU A 344 25.85 -16.15 0.88
N VAL A 345 24.96 -16.17 1.87
CA VAL A 345 25.27 -15.69 3.22
C VAL A 345 25.11 -16.84 4.20
N SER A 346 26.19 -17.16 4.88
CA SER A 346 26.22 -18.16 5.93
C SER A 346 26.11 -17.52 7.31
N ASN A 347 25.49 -18.22 8.26
CA ASN A 347 25.47 -17.85 9.67
C ASN A 347 26.68 -18.43 10.44
N ILE A 348 27.59 -19.11 9.75
CA ILE A 348 28.72 -19.80 10.35
C ILE A 348 30.01 -19.34 9.70
N GLN A 349 30.96 -18.91 10.50
CA GLN A 349 32.35 -18.74 10.11
C GLN A 349 33.02 -20.12 10.16
N ALA A 350 33.10 -20.74 8.99
CA ALA A 350 33.68 -22.11 8.88
C ALA A 350 35.21 -22.07 8.93
N THR A 351 35.82 -23.08 9.53
CA THR A 351 37.29 -23.24 9.69
C THR A 351 38.02 -23.44 8.38
N ASP A 352 37.31 -23.95 7.35
CA ASP A 352 37.84 -24.21 6.00
C ASP A 352 37.71 -22.99 5.06
N GLY A 353 37.31 -21.82 5.60
CA GLY A 353 37.03 -20.61 4.81
C GLY A 353 35.74 -20.73 4.02
N GLY A 354 34.82 -21.63 4.38
CA GLY A 354 33.51 -21.81 3.76
C GLY A 354 33.48 -22.69 2.53
N LYS A 355 34.56 -23.43 2.22
CA LYS A 355 34.65 -24.27 1.02
C LYS A 355 33.56 -25.33 0.95
N GLU A 356 33.29 -26.05 2.05
CA GLU A 356 32.22 -27.03 2.11
C GLU A 356 30.84 -26.42 2.01
N ILE A 357 30.64 -25.23 2.55
CA ILE A 357 29.38 -24.47 2.44
C ILE A 357 29.13 -24.08 0.98
N ILE A 358 30.15 -23.54 0.30
CA ILE A 358 30.09 -23.17 -1.12
C ILE A 358 29.81 -24.42 -1.98
N HIS A 359 30.51 -25.51 -1.72
CA HIS A 359 30.33 -26.77 -2.46
C HIS A 359 28.91 -27.34 -2.30
N GLY A 360 28.41 -27.40 -1.07
CA GLY A 360 27.07 -27.89 -0.77
C GLY A 360 25.96 -27.04 -1.44
N ASN A 361 26.04 -25.71 -1.30
CA ASN A 361 25.10 -24.82 -1.97
C ASN A 361 25.22 -24.89 -3.49
N GLY A 362 26.43 -24.98 -4.04
CA GLY A 362 26.68 -25.15 -5.47
C GLY A 362 26.03 -26.39 -6.05
N LYS A 363 26.04 -27.53 -5.33
CA LYS A 363 25.32 -28.74 -5.76
C LYS A 363 23.80 -28.48 -5.89
N VAL A 364 23.19 -27.81 -4.92
CA VAL A 364 21.75 -27.53 -4.96
C VAL A 364 21.43 -26.53 -6.06
N VAL A 365 22.22 -25.45 -6.20
CA VAL A 365 22.05 -24.47 -7.29
C VAL A 365 22.09 -25.17 -8.65
N ARG A 366 23.11 -26.05 -8.89
CA ARG A 366 23.21 -26.81 -10.14
C ARG A 366 22.00 -27.71 -10.38
N ALA A 367 21.54 -28.44 -9.37
CA ALA A 367 20.38 -29.32 -9.50
C ALA A 367 19.15 -28.52 -9.93
N ARG A 368 18.89 -27.37 -9.29
CA ARG A 368 17.76 -26.49 -9.61
C ARG A 368 17.88 -25.82 -10.97
N LEU A 369 19.09 -25.41 -11.37
CA LEU A 369 19.31 -24.86 -12.71
C LEU A 369 19.21 -25.94 -13.80
N SER A 370 19.56 -27.18 -13.50
CA SER A 370 19.35 -28.31 -14.40
C SER A 370 17.87 -28.56 -14.67
N ASP A 371 17.02 -28.53 -13.62
CA ASP A 371 15.56 -28.62 -13.75
C ASP A 371 15.04 -27.44 -14.61
N ALA A 372 15.47 -26.21 -14.28
CA ALA A 372 15.07 -25.01 -15.01
C ALA A 372 15.48 -25.04 -16.50
N LEU A 373 16.68 -25.54 -16.81
CA LEU A 373 17.14 -25.73 -18.19
C LEU A 373 16.30 -26.76 -18.94
N HIS A 374 15.94 -27.85 -18.25
CA HIS A 374 15.05 -28.86 -18.80
C HIS A 374 13.69 -28.27 -19.16
N PHE A 375 13.05 -27.54 -18.25
CA PHE A 375 11.78 -26.86 -18.50
C PHE A 375 11.88 -25.85 -19.64
N TRP A 376 12.92 -25.01 -19.62
CA TRP A 376 13.16 -24.02 -20.68
C TRP A 376 13.28 -24.65 -22.07
N LYS A 377 14.04 -25.75 -22.20
CA LYS A 377 14.19 -26.47 -23.48
C LYS A 377 12.91 -27.18 -23.90
N ARG A 378 12.22 -27.82 -22.95
CA ARG A 378 10.97 -28.54 -23.21
C ARG A 378 9.84 -27.62 -23.65
N ASP A 379 9.76 -26.43 -23.08
CA ASP A 379 8.76 -25.45 -23.46
C ASP A 379 8.94 -24.90 -24.87
N GLN A 380 10.10 -25.00 -25.45
CA GLN A 380 10.39 -24.63 -26.85
C GLN A 380 10.12 -25.78 -27.84
N GLY A 381 9.92 -26.98 -27.36
CA GLY A 381 9.61 -28.14 -28.18
C GLY A 381 8.11 -28.37 -28.36
N ASP A 382 7.79 -29.30 -29.26
CA ASP A 382 6.42 -29.72 -29.51
C ASP A 382 5.83 -30.49 -28.33
N LEU A 383 4.50 -30.33 -28.16
CA LEU A 383 3.73 -31.16 -27.25
C LEU A 383 3.45 -32.51 -27.88
N PRO A 384 3.33 -33.57 -27.09
CA PRO A 384 2.81 -34.84 -27.59
C PRO A 384 1.31 -34.68 -27.94
N ASP A 385 0.82 -35.57 -28.81
CA ASP A 385 -0.60 -35.73 -29.15
C ASP A 385 -1.27 -34.46 -29.72
N LEU A 386 -0.61 -33.80 -30.68
CA LEU A 386 -1.09 -32.59 -31.35
C LEU A 386 -2.47 -32.75 -32.00
N GLU A 387 -2.80 -33.96 -32.44
CA GLU A 387 -4.13 -34.26 -33.02
C GLU A 387 -5.28 -33.95 -32.04
N THR A 388 -5.04 -34.12 -30.75
CA THR A 388 -6.05 -33.80 -29.71
C THR A 388 -6.30 -32.31 -29.56
N LEU A 389 -5.45 -31.46 -30.11
CA LEU A 389 -5.48 -30.00 -30.01
C LEU A 389 -6.14 -29.32 -31.22
N GLU A 390 -6.44 -30.05 -32.31
CA GLU A 390 -6.95 -29.49 -33.57
C GLU A 390 -8.24 -28.67 -33.39
N ALA A 391 -9.18 -29.16 -32.59
CA ALA A 391 -10.45 -28.45 -32.34
C ALA A 391 -10.23 -27.10 -31.67
N SER A 392 -9.39 -27.06 -30.64
CA SER A 392 -9.02 -25.81 -29.95
C SER A 392 -8.17 -24.89 -30.82
N ALA A 393 -7.29 -25.45 -31.64
CA ALA A 393 -6.49 -24.69 -32.60
C ALA A 393 -7.39 -24.01 -33.64
N ALA A 394 -8.37 -24.74 -34.20
CA ALA A 394 -9.35 -24.18 -35.14
C ALA A 394 -10.20 -23.07 -34.49
N LYS A 395 -10.63 -23.25 -33.25
CA LYS A 395 -11.43 -22.28 -32.49
C LYS A 395 -10.72 -20.92 -32.35
N PHE A 396 -9.41 -20.93 -32.11
CA PHE A 396 -8.63 -19.71 -31.87
C PHE A 396 -7.77 -19.27 -33.06
N GLY A 397 -7.75 -20.01 -34.17
CA GLY A 397 -6.91 -19.71 -35.32
C GLY A 397 -5.42 -19.92 -35.05
N LEU A 398 -5.07 -20.97 -34.31
CA LEU A 398 -3.70 -21.25 -33.87
C LEU A 398 -2.96 -22.11 -34.91
N ASP A 399 -1.66 -21.90 -34.99
CA ASP A 399 -0.74 -22.71 -35.81
C ASP A 399 -0.03 -23.75 -34.91
N LEU A 400 -0.44 -25.01 -35.01
CA LEU A 400 0.14 -26.10 -34.25
C LEU A 400 1.62 -26.42 -34.58
N LYS A 401 2.23 -25.69 -35.52
CA LYS A 401 3.68 -25.71 -35.72
C LYS A 401 4.45 -24.78 -34.76
N LYS A 402 3.71 -23.96 -34.02
CA LYS A 402 4.27 -22.96 -33.09
C LYS A 402 4.08 -23.45 -31.64
N PRO A 403 5.16 -23.57 -30.85
CA PRO A 403 5.09 -24.11 -29.50
C PRO A 403 4.13 -23.36 -28.57
N LEU A 404 4.08 -22.04 -28.58
CA LEU A 404 3.18 -21.29 -27.72
C LEU A 404 1.70 -21.44 -28.13
N ASP A 405 1.43 -21.59 -29.42
CA ASP A 405 0.10 -21.87 -29.97
C ASP A 405 -0.43 -23.24 -29.47
N GLN A 406 0.44 -24.25 -29.47
CA GLN A 406 0.11 -25.57 -28.93
C GLN A 406 -0.26 -25.48 -27.44
N ARG A 407 0.44 -24.63 -26.64
CA ARG A 407 0.15 -24.45 -25.21
C ARG A 407 -1.19 -23.74 -25.02
N MET A 408 -1.54 -22.76 -25.87
CA MET A 408 -2.86 -22.16 -25.86
C MET A 408 -3.96 -23.17 -26.22
N ALA A 409 -3.75 -23.95 -27.27
CA ALA A 409 -4.68 -25.00 -27.65
C ALA A 409 -4.87 -26.04 -26.51
N LYS A 410 -3.78 -26.42 -25.84
CA LYS A 410 -3.82 -27.31 -24.69
C LYS A 410 -4.52 -26.70 -23.48
N LEU A 411 -4.38 -25.40 -23.25
CA LEU A 411 -5.07 -24.68 -22.17
C LEU A 411 -6.60 -24.78 -22.34
N ASP A 412 -7.10 -24.61 -23.54
CA ASP A 412 -8.51 -24.72 -23.90
C ASP A 412 -8.97 -26.19 -23.88
N ALA A 413 -8.26 -27.09 -24.54
CA ALA A 413 -8.61 -28.50 -24.64
C ALA A 413 -8.73 -29.20 -23.28
N LEU A 414 -7.88 -28.84 -22.31
CA LEU A 414 -7.94 -29.36 -20.95
C LEU A 414 -9.04 -28.71 -20.09
N ASN A 415 -9.75 -27.75 -20.61
CA ASN A 415 -10.81 -27.01 -19.91
C ASN A 415 -10.37 -26.51 -18.52
N VAL A 416 -9.15 -25.95 -18.46
CA VAL A 416 -8.56 -25.48 -17.20
C VAL A 416 -9.47 -24.43 -16.57
N THR A 417 -10.00 -24.72 -15.39
CA THR A 417 -10.96 -23.86 -14.69
C THR A 417 -10.32 -22.50 -14.34
N PHE A 418 -10.94 -21.41 -14.77
CA PHE A 418 -10.65 -20.07 -14.26
C PHE A 418 -11.38 -19.83 -12.95
N HIS A 419 -12.70 -20.02 -12.96
CA HIS A 419 -13.55 -19.91 -11.77
C HIS A 419 -14.80 -20.78 -11.97
N ALA A 420 -15.31 -21.41 -10.90
CA ALA A 420 -16.41 -22.37 -10.98
C ALA A 420 -17.67 -21.85 -11.68
N LYS A 421 -17.97 -20.54 -11.51
CA LYS A 421 -19.12 -19.89 -12.14
C LYS A 421 -18.79 -19.12 -13.43
N LEU A 422 -17.52 -18.81 -13.68
CA LEU A 422 -17.08 -18.02 -14.84
C LEU A 422 -16.45 -18.89 -15.93
N GLY A 423 -16.36 -20.19 -15.70
CA GLY A 423 -15.89 -21.15 -16.68
C GLY A 423 -14.39 -21.33 -16.74
N SER A 424 -13.90 -21.75 -17.89
CA SER A 424 -12.51 -22.11 -18.14
C SER A 424 -11.64 -20.92 -18.56
N GLN A 425 -10.32 -21.12 -18.56
CA GLN A 425 -9.37 -20.16 -19.11
C GLN A 425 -9.55 -19.94 -20.61
N GLY A 426 -9.91 -21.00 -21.37
CA GLY A 426 -10.22 -20.88 -22.78
C GLY A 426 -11.43 -19.98 -23.05
N GLU A 427 -12.50 -20.16 -22.27
CA GLU A 427 -13.67 -19.27 -22.34
C GLU A 427 -13.35 -17.84 -21.95
N ARG A 428 -12.50 -17.65 -20.94
CA ARG A 428 -11.98 -16.32 -20.56
C ARG A 428 -11.20 -15.67 -21.71
N VAL A 429 -10.30 -16.38 -22.34
CA VAL A 429 -9.54 -15.86 -23.51
C VAL A 429 -10.49 -15.47 -24.64
N ALA A 430 -11.53 -16.24 -24.92
CA ALA A 430 -12.55 -15.91 -25.91
C ALA A 430 -13.29 -14.59 -25.58
N ARG A 431 -13.65 -14.37 -24.31
CA ARG A 431 -14.28 -13.12 -23.86
C ARG A 431 -13.32 -11.93 -23.97
N ILE A 432 -12.05 -12.10 -23.51
CA ILE A 432 -11.01 -11.07 -23.62
C ILE A 432 -10.79 -10.70 -25.09
N ARG A 433 -10.70 -11.68 -25.99
CA ARG A 433 -10.57 -11.48 -27.44
C ARG A 433 -11.68 -10.61 -28.00
N THR A 434 -12.94 -10.94 -27.68
CA THR A 434 -14.11 -10.18 -28.13
C THR A 434 -14.07 -8.73 -27.63
N LEU A 435 -13.82 -8.55 -26.32
CA LEU A 435 -13.75 -7.23 -25.70
C LEU A 435 -12.58 -6.42 -26.22
N ALA A 436 -11.42 -7.03 -26.43
CA ALA A 436 -10.25 -6.37 -27.00
C ALA A 436 -10.48 -5.88 -28.42
N ALA A 437 -11.23 -6.62 -29.25
CA ALA A 437 -11.60 -6.20 -30.60
C ALA A 437 -12.49 -4.93 -30.61
N GLU A 438 -13.37 -4.78 -29.61
CA GLU A 438 -14.15 -3.55 -29.43
C GLU A 438 -13.29 -2.39 -28.96
N LEU A 439 -12.43 -2.64 -27.96
CA LEU A 439 -11.54 -1.64 -27.38
C LEU A 439 -10.46 -1.17 -28.35
N ALA A 440 -10.03 -2.00 -29.31
CA ALA A 440 -9.04 -1.62 -30.33
C ALA A 440 -9.47 -0.40 -31.16
N LYS A 441 -10.78 -0.25 -31.40
CA LYS A 441 -11.34 0.93 -32.10
C LYS A 441 -11.17 2.22 -31.30
N ILE A 442 -11.19 2.11 -29.98
CA ILE A 442 -11.07 3.24 -29.05
C ILE A 442 -9.61 3.62 -28.84
N THR A 443 -8.75 2.64 -28.64
CA THR A 443 -7.31 2.85 -28.39
C THR A 443 -6.54 3.16 -29.67
N GLY A 444 -7.10 2.87 -30.84
CA GLY A 444 -6.45 2.99 -32.13
C GLY A 444 -5.29 1.99 -32.28
N ALA A 445 -5.44 0.79 -31.68
CA ALA A 445 -4.52 -0.32 -31.83
C ALA A 445 -4.80 -1.12 -33.12
N ASP A 446 -3.76 -1.78 -33.67
CA ASP A 446 -3.90 -2.68 -34.81
C ASP A 446 -4.79 -3.89 -34.42
N PRO A 447 -5.96 -4.08 -35.05
CA PRO A 447 -6.90 -5.15 -34.69
C PRO A 447 -6.31 -6.56 -34.83
N LEU A 448 -5.44 -6.79 -35.81
CA LEU A 448 -4.82 -8.11 -36.04
C LEU A 448 -3.81 -8.44 -34.95
N LYS A 449 -3.02 -7.46 -34.52
CA LYS A 449 -2.08 -7.62 -33.42
C LYS A 449 -2.81 -7.77 -32.08
N VAL A 450 -3.89 -7.03 -31.86
CA VAL A 450 -4.74 -7.14 -30.68
C VAL A 450 -5.36 -8.52 -30.58
N ASP A 451 -5.92 -9.03 -31.66
CA ASP A 451 -6.50 -10.37 -31.73
C ASP A 451 -5.47 -11.44 -31.37
N ARG A 452 -4.30 -11.39 -32.03
CA ARG A 452 -3.22 -12.33 -31.79
C ARG A 452 -2.72 -12.28 -30.35
N ALA A 453 -2.51 -11.10 -29.79
CA ALA A 453 -2.06 -10.91 -28.42
C ALA A 453 -3.09 -11.41 -27.41
N ALA A 454 -4.38 -11.12 -27.61
CA ALA A 454 -5.45 -11.58 -26.75
C ALA A 454 -5.55 -13.11 -26.71
N VAL A 455 -5.40 -13.78 -27.86
CA VAL A 455 -5.40 -15.24 -27.96
C VAL A 455 -4.23 -15.86 -27.20
N LEU A 456 -3.04 -15.29 -27.33
CA LEU A 456 -1.82 -15.83 -26.72
C LEU A 456 -1.61 -15.37 -25.26
N ALA A 457 -2.40 -14.43 -24.76
CA ALA A 457 -2.18 -13.76 -23.47
C ALA A 457 -2.04 -14.71 -22.27
N LYS A 458 -2.66 -15.89 -22.31
CA LYS A 458 -2.65 -16.88 -21.23
C LYS A 458 -1.97 -18.19 -21.62
N ALA A 459 -1.34 -18.26 -22.78
CA ALA A 459 -0.75 -19.50 -23.31
C ALA A 459 0.38 -20.05 -22.41
N ASP A 460 1.16 -19.15 -21.79
CA ASP A 460 2.28 -19.50 -20.94
C ASP A 460 1.88 -20.18 -19.61
N LEU A 461 0.62 -20.08 -19.21
CA LEU A 461 0.09 -20.84 -18.07
C LEU A 461 0.19 -22.36 -18.25
N ARG A 462 0.46 -22.84 -19.46
CA ARG A 462 0.68 -24.27 -19.80
C ARG A 462 2.12 -24.59 -20.11
N THR A 463 3.05 -23.68 -19.84
CA THR A 463 4.48 -23.96 -19.85
C THR A 463 4.94 -24.56 -18.54
N GLU A 464 6.00 -25.36 -18.58
CA GLU A 464 6.59 -25.95 -17.36
C GLU A 464 7.28 -24.89 -16.52
N ALA A 465 7.94 -23.93 -17.18
CA ALA A 465 8.58 -22.80 -16.49
C ALA A 465 7.60 -21.99 -15.66
N VAL A 466 6.38 -21.68 -16.16
CA VAL A 466 5.36 -20.96 -15.38
C VAL A 466 4.68 -21.87 -14.36
N GLY A 467 4.60 -23.17 -14.63
CA GLY A 467 4.14 -24.17 -13.66
C GLY A 467 5.00 -24.22 -12.40
N GLU A 468 6.33 -24.15 -12.56
CA GLU A 468 7.29 -24.09 -11.45
C GLU A 468 7.42 -22.69 -10.85
N PHE A 469 7.37 -21.63 -11.69
CA PHE A 469 7.53 -20.23 -11.30
C PHE A 469 6.32 -19.39 -11.72
N PRO A 470 5.18 -19.47 -11.02
CA PRO A 470 3.95 -18.75 -11.38
C PRO A 470 4.11 -17.23 -11.47
N GLU A 471 5.07 -16.65 -10.74
CA GLU A 471 5.37 -15.22 -10.76
C GLU A 471 5.98 -14.74 -12.08
N LEU A 472 6.44 -15.65 -12.95
CA LEU A 472 6.97 -15.35 -14.29
C LEU A 472 5.90 -15.42 -15.39
N GLN A 473 4.63 -15.63 -15.05
CA GLN A 473 3.53 -15.57 -16.01
C GLN A 473 3.50 -14.20 -16.73
N GLY A 474 3.23 -14.22 -18.01
CA GLY A 474 3.29 -13.05 -18.87
C GLY A 474 4.70 -12.79 -19.41
N LEU A 475 5.70 -12.66 -18.53
CA LEU A 475 7.10 -12.50 -18.94
C LEU A 475 7.60 -13.69 -19.79
N MET A 476 7.31 -14.91 -19.34
CA MET A 476 7.68 -16.11 -20.11
C MET A 476 6.88 -16.21 -21.40
N GLY A 477 5.60 -15.85 -21.38
CA GLY A 477 4.78 -15.75 -22.59
C GLY A 477 5.39 -14.82 -23.62
N ARG A 478 5.87 -13.63 -23.19
CA ARG A 478 6.59 -12.70 -24.07
C ARG A 478 7.85 -13.33 -24.68
N LYS A 479 8.66 -14.01 -23.86
CA LYS A 479 9.90 -14.64 -24.34
C LYS A 479 9.62 -15.75 -25.35
N TYR A 480 8.67 -16.62 -25.09
CA TYR A 480 8.27 -17.66 -26.02
C TYR A 480 7.65 -17.10 -27.31
N ALA A 481 6.84 -16.06 -27.19
CA ALA A 481 6.27 -15.36 -28.35
C ALA A 481 7.37 -14.76 -29.25
N ALA A 482 8.37 -14.11 -28.64
CA ALA A 482 9.52 -13.58 -29.37
C ALA A 482 10.33 -14.70 -30.07
N LEU A 483 10.57 -15.84 -29.39
CA LEU A 483 11.29 -16.98 -29.96
C LEU A 483 10.56 -17.61 -31.15
N GLN A 484 9.24 -17.65 -31.14
CA GLN A 484 8.46 -18.16 -32.29
C GLN A 484 8.20 -17.11 -33.38
N GLY A 485 8.77 -15.89 -33.26
CA GLY A 485 8.73 -14.85 -34.27
C GLY A 485 7.45 -14.01 -34.28
N GLU A 486 6.76 -13.87 -33.15
CA GLU A 486 5.64 -12.95 -33.05
C GLU A 486 6.09 -11.48 -33.13
N ASP A 487 5.20 -10.60 -33.60
CA ASP A 487 5.44 -9.15 -33.61
C ASP A 487 5.79 -8.63 -32.20
N ALA A 488 6.68 -7.65 -32.12
CA ALA A 488 7.16 -7.11 -30.85
C ALA A 488 6.03 -6.55 -29.96
N SER A 489 5.03 -5.89 -30.57
CA SER A 489 3.84 -5.39 -29.85
C SER A 489 2.98 -6.52 -29.30
N VAL A 490 2.84 -7.63 -30.08
CA VAL A 490 2.12 -8.83 -29.63
C VAL A 490 2.84 -9.46 -28.44
N ALA A 491 4.15 -9.66 -28.55
CA ALA A 491 4.96 -10.23 -27.47
C ALA A 491 4.92 -9.33 -26.22
N ALA A 492 5.04 -8.01 -26.38
CA ALA A 492 4.93 -7.07 -25.26
C ALA A 492 3.55 -7.13 -24.59
N ALA A 493 2.48 -7.22 -25.36
CA ALA A 493 1.11 -7.28 -24.84
C ALA A 493 0.86 -8.57 -24.03
N ILE A 494 1.49 -9.69 -24.38
CA ILE A 494 1.41 -10.93 -23.61
C ILE A 494 1.97 -10.77 -22.20
N GLU A 495 3.02 -9.99 -22.00
CA GLU A 495 3.52 -9.66 -20.67
C GLU A 495 2.65 -8.59 -20.00
N ASP A 496 2.41 -7.51 -20.71
CA ASP A 496 1.88 -6.27 -20.14
C ASP A 496 0.38 -6.27 -19.87
N HIS A 497 -0.38 -7.26 -20.36
CA HIS A 497 -1.80 -7.33 -20.04
C HIS A 497 -2.07 -7.55 -18.54
N TYR A 498 -1.12 -8.08 -17.79
CA TYR A 498 -1.20 -8.15 -16.34
C TYR A 498 -0.99 -6.79 -15.66
N LYS A 499 -0.31 -5.85 -16.33
CA LYS A 499 0.09 -4.56 -15.75
C LYS A 499 -0.99 -3.48 -15.90
N PRO A 500 -1.02 -2.48 -14.98
CA PRO A 500 -0.33 -2.48 -13.71
C PRO A 500 -0.96 -3.46 -12.71
N GLN A 501 -0.15 -4.11 -11.89
CA GLN A 501 -0.59 -5.01 -10.81
C GLN A 501 -0.73 -4.31 -9.45
N GLY A 502 -0.22 -3.10 -9.33
CA GLY A 502 -0.24 -2.32 -8.09
C GLY A 502 -0.01 -0.82 -8.34
N PRO A 503 -0.07 0.00 -7.27
CA PRO A 503 0.04 1.45 -7.40
C PRO A 503 1.39 1.92 -7.95
N SER A 504 2.48 1.21 -7.68
CA SER A 504 3.84 1.54 -8.13
C SER A 504 4.28 0.84 -9.40
N ASP A 505 3.48 -0.10 -9.93
CA ASP A 505 3.83 -0.83 -11.15
C ASP A 505 3.70 0.07 -12.39
N ARG A 506 4.46 -0.24 -13.44
CA ARG A 506 4.39 0.51 -14.70
C ARG A 506 3.07 0.27 -15.43
N VAL A 507 2.61 1.28 -16.15
CA VAL A 507 1.46 1.18 -17.05
C VAL A 507 1.97 0.88 -18.47
N PRO A 508 1.34 -0.03 -19.24
CA PRO A 508 1.73 -0.32 -20.61
C PRO A 508 1.78 0.92 -21.50
N ASP A 509 2.78 0.99 -22.40
CA ASP A 509 2.93 2.12 -23.34
C ASP A 509 2.43 1.79 -24.75
N ASP A 510 2.56 0.52 -25.16
CA ASP A 510 2.14 0.06 -26.47
C ASP A 510 0.61 -0.04 -26.56
N LYS A 511 0.02 0.42 -27.68
CA LYS A 511 -1.44 0.42 -27.86
C LYS A 511 -2.06 -0.97 -27.82
N VAL A 512 -1.38 -1.99 -28.34
CA VAL A 512 -1.84 -3.38 -28.30
C VAL A 512 -1.87 -3.87 -26.85
N ALA A 513 -0.80 -3.59 -26.12
CA ALA A 513 -0.70 -3.95 -24.69
C ALA A 513 -1.76 -3.22 -23.83
N ILE A 514 -1.97 -1.92 -24.06
CA ILE A 514 -3.03 -1.13 -23.40
C ILE A 514 -4.40 -1.78 -23.63
N THR A 515 -4.70 -2.14 -24.89
CA THR A 515 -5.99 -2.71 -25.27
C THR A 515 -6.24 -4.05 -24.60
N VAL A 516 -5.27 -4.96 -24.63
CA VAL A 516 -5.41 -6.29 -24.04
C VAL A 516 -5.43 -6.20 -22.51
N ALA A 517 -4.67 -5.28 -21.90
CA ALA A 517 -4.70 -5.05 -20.46
C ALA A 517 -6.05 -4.52 -19.98
N LEU A 518 -6.67 -3.60 -20.71
CA LEU A 518 -8.02 -3.13 -20.42
C LEU A 518 -9.03 -4.26 -20.57
N ALA A 519 -8.94 -5.07 -21.64
CA ALA A 519 -9.86 -6.18 -21.88
C ALA A 519 -9.78 -7.25 -20.77
N ASP A 520 -8.58 -7.66 -20.35
CA ASP A 520 -8.40 -8.65 -19.28
C ASP A 520 -8.95 -8.17 -17.93
N LYS A 521 -8.68 -6.89 -17.57
CA LYS A 521 -9.16 -6.32 -16.33
C LYS A 521 -10.67 -6.09 -16.32
N LEU A 522 -11.24 -5.62 -17.44
CA LEU A 522 -12.68 -5.42 -17.58
C LEU A 522 -13.43 -6.75 -17.61
N ASP A 523 -12.93 -7.80 -18.33
CA ASP A 523 -13.53 -9.15 -18.29
C ASP A 523 -13.59 -9.68 -16.86
N THR A 524 -12.49 -9.50 -16.11
CA THR A 524 -12.44 -9.93 -14.71
C THR A 524 -13.49 -9.20 -13.87
N LEU A 525 -13.54 -7.86 -13.95
CA LEU A 525 -14.46 -7.05 -13.16
C LEU A 525 -15.92 -7.36 -13.51
N MET A 526 -16.27 -7.34 -14.79
CA MET A 526 -17.61 -7.63 -15.28
C MET A 526 -18.05 -9.05 -14.91
N GLY A 527 -17.15 -10.03 -15.04
CA GLY A 527 -17.43 -11.42 -14.69
C GLY A 527 -17.76 -11.58 -13.19
N PHE A 528 -16.95 -11.03 -12.30
CA PHE A 528 -17.20 -11.14 -10.86
C PHE A 528 -18.41 -10.30 -10.40
N TRP A 529 -18.72 -9.18 -11.05
CA TRP A 529 -19.96 -8.44 -10.83
C TRP A 529 -21.19 -9.24 -11.22
N ALA A 530 -21.15 -9.91 -12.37
CA ALA A 530 -22.26 -10.73 -12.86
C ALA A 530 -22.62 -11.91 -11.92
N ILE A 531 -21.66 -12.41 -11.15
CA ILE A 531 -21.89 -13.51 -10.19
C ILE A 531 -22.01 -13.03 -8.73
N ASP A 532 -22.07 -11.71 -8.51
CA ASP A 532 -22.17 -11.05 -7.20
C ASP A 532 -21.05 -11.39 -6.20
N GLU A 533 -19.83 -11.67 -6.70
CA GLU A 533 -18.65 -11.91 -5.87
C GLU A 533 -17.77 -10.63 -5.74
N LYS A 534 -18.39 -9.58 -5.20
CA LYS A 534 -17.80 -8.24 -5.03
C LYS A 534 -16.90 -8.15 -3.80
N PRO A 535 -15.92 -7.23 -3.78
CA PRO A 535 -15.10 -6.98 -2.60
C PRO A 535 -15.93 -6.43 -1.44
N THR A 536 -15.76 -6.99 -0.24
CA THR A 536 -16.47 -6.54 0.97
C THR A 536 -15.49 -6.21 2.09
N GLY A 537 -15.59 -5.00 2.69
CA GLY A 537 -14.71 -4.57 3.78
C GLY A 537 -13.23 -4.75 3.44
N SER A 538 -12.47 -5.52 4.22
CA SER A 538 -11.06 -5.84 3.95
C SER A 538 -10.86 -7.04 3.00
N LYS A 539 -11.93 -7.77 2.65
CA LYS A 539 -11.83 -8.98 1.84
C LYS A 539 -11.91 -8.66 0.34
N ASP A 540 -10.90 -9.08 -0.39
CA ASP A 540 -10.79 -8.97 -1.84
C ASP A 540 -9.99 -10.16 -2.40
N PRO A 541 -10.54 -11.39 -2.37
CA PRO A 541 -9.80 -12.60 -2.73
C PRO A 541 -9.38 -12.63 -4.20
N TYR A 542 -10.11 -11.91 -5.06
CA TYR A 542 -9.85 -11.87 -6.51
C TYR A 542 -9.10 -10.61 -6.96
N ALA A 543 -8.68 -9.78 -6.02
CA ALA A 543 -7.93 -8.55 -6.29
C ALA A 543 -8.65 -7.55 -7.22
N LEU A 544 -9.98 -7.48 -7.11
CA LEU A 544 -10.84 -6.64 -7.97
C LEU A 544 -10.54 -5.15 -7.78
N ARG A 545 -10.17 -4.72 -6.55
CA ARG A 545 -9.75 -3.33 -6.29
C ARG A 545 -8.49 -2.97 -7.07
N ARG A 546 -7.54 -3.92 -7.18
CA ARG A 546 -6.33 -3.72 -7.98
C ARG A 546 -6.63 -3.70 -9.47
N ALA A 547 -7.53 -4.56 -9.94
CA ALA A 547 -7.96 -4.57 -11.33
C ALA A 547 -8.63 -3.24 -11.72
N ALA A 548 -9.55 -2.72 -10.91
CA ALA A 548 -10.21 -1.44 -11.16
C ALA A 548 -9.23 -0.27 -11.09
N LEU A 549 -8.31 -0.23 -10.11
CA LEU A 549 -7.25 0.77 -10.08
C LEU A 549 -6.35 0.69 -11.32
N GLY A 550 -6.08 -0.52 -11.79
CA GLY A 550 -5.33 -0.74 -13.03
C GLY A 550 -6.02 -0.12 -14.25
N VAL A 551 -7.34 -0.28 -14.39
CA VAL A 551 -8.13 0.37 -15.44
C VAL A 551 -8.04 1.89 -15.29
N VAL A 552 -8.30 2.43 -14.09
CA VAL A 552 -8.22 3.88 -13.81
C VAL A 552 -6.85 4.43 -14.24
N ARG A 553 -5.77 3.80 -13.82
CA ARG A 553 -4.41 4.23 -14.16
C ARG A 553 -4.14 4.20 -15.67
N ILE A 554 -4.56 3.13 -16.37
CA ILE A 554 -4.38 3.04 -17.82
C ILE A 554 -5.12 4.20 -18.51
N LEU A 555 -6.38 4.43 -18.15
CA LEU A 555 -7.18 5.48 -18.76
C LEU A 555 -6.57 6.87 -18.55
N LEU A 556 -6.11 7.17 -17.34
CA LEU A 556 -5.58 8.48 -16.99
C LEU A 556 -4.16 8.71 -17.51
N GLU A 557 -3.24 7.77 -17.24
CA GLU A 557 -1.83 7.93 -17.59
C GLU A 557 -1.57 7.82 -19.11
N ARG A 558 -2.39 7.05 -19.82
CA ARG A 558 -2.33 6.91 -21.30
C ARG A 558 -3.33 7.78 -22.04
N LYS A 559 -4.11 8.59 -21.31
CA LYS A 559 -5.10 9.52 -21.86
C LYS A 559 -6.12 8.84 -22.78
N VAL A 560 -6.54 7.63 -22.42
CA VAL A 560 -7.54 6.85 -23.15
C VAL A 560 -8.94 7.30 -22.75
N ARG A 561 -9.74 7.71 -23.72
CA ARG A 561 -11.16 8.06 -23.53
C ARG A 561 -12.00 6.79 -23.64
N LEU A 562 -12.60 6.33 -22.56
CA LEU A 562 -13.44 5.14 -22.55
C LEU A 562 -14.73 5.43 -21.79
N PRO A 563 -15.88 5.43 -22.47
CA PRO A 563 -17.18 5.51 -21.82
C PRO A 563 -17.47 4.16 -21.15
N LEU A 564 -17.20 4.06 -19.84
CA LEU A 564 -17.24 2.79 -19.10
C LEU A 564 -18.64 2.17 -19.11
N LEU A 565 -19.73 2.95 -19.05
CA LEU A 565 -21.09 2.43 -19.09
C LEU A 565 -21.43 1.80 -20.44
N ALA A 566 -20.87 2.29 -21.54
CA ALA A 566 -21.07 1.68 -22.85
C ALA A 566 -20.50 0.25 -22.93
N VAL A 567 -19.41 0.00 -22.19
CA VAL A 567 -18.73 -1.30 -22.16
C VAL A 567 -19.29 -2.19 -21.05
N THR A 568 -19.38 -1.67 -19.83
CA THR A 568 -19.75 -2.49 -18.64
C THR A 568 -21.26 -2.68 -18.49
N LYS A 569 -22.07 -1.72 -18.92
CA LYS A 569 -23.53 -1.67 -18.77
C LYS A 569 -24.00 -1.83 -17.32
N ASP A 570 -23.16 -1.51 -16.35
CA ASP A 570 -23.40 -1.73 -14.92
C ASP A 570 -23.04 -0.47 -14.13
N ALA A 571 -24.05 0.17 -13.55
CA ALA A 571 -23.89 1.41 -12.78
C ALA A 571 -23.22 1.17 -11.42
N ASP A 572 -23.37 -0.01 -10.81
CA ASP A 572 -22.73 -0.35 -9.55
C ASP A 572 -21.22 -0.58 -9.76
N LEU A 573 -20.86 -1.22 -10.88
CA LEU A 573 -19.46 -1.33 -11.27
C LEU A 573 -18.85 0.06 -11.58
N LEU A 574 -19.60 0.97 -12.21
CA LEU A 574 -19.16 2.36 -12.41
C LEU A 574 -18.93 3.06 -11.07
N ALA A 575 -19.83 2.92 -10.11
CA ALA A 575 -19.66 3.47 -8.76
C ALA A 575 -18.37 2.94 -8.09
N PHE A 576 -18.05 1.66 -8.29
CA PHE A 576 -16.80 1.07 -7.82
C PHE A 576 -15.55 1.67 -8.50
N PHE A 577 -15.62 1.98 -9.78
CA PHE A 577 -14.55 2.73 -10.46
C PHE A 577 -14.41 4.14 -9.89
N HIS A 578 -15.51 4.84 -9.60
CA HIS A 578 -15.48 6.14 -8.95
C HIS A 578 -14.76 6.10 -7.61
N ASP A 579 -15.01 5.09 -6.79
CA ASP A 579 -14.31 4.93 -5.52
C ASP A 579 -12.80 4.72 -5.70
N ARG A 580 -12.38 4.00 -6.72
CA ARG A 580 -10.95 3.82 -7.04
C ARG A 580 -10.32 5.08 -7.63
N LEU A 581 -11.07 5.81 -8.45
CA LEU A 581 -10.64 7.12 -8.97
C LEU A 581 -10.43 8.13 -7.82
N LYS A 582 -11.35 8.18 -6.85
CA LYS A 582 -11.21 9.03 -5.65
C LYS A 582 -9.91 8.73 -4.90
N VAL A 583 -9.61 7.45 -4.67
CA VAL A 583 -8.36 7.04 -4.02
C VAL A 583 -7.16 7.51 -4.83
N TYR A 584 -7.13 7.24 -6.13
CA TYR A 584 -6.02 7.62 -7.01
C TYR A 584 -5.78 9.14 -7.04
N LEU A 585 -6.84 9.94 -7.22
CA LEU A 585 -6.72 11.40 -7.27
C LEU A 585 -6.28 12.00 -5.92
N ARG A 586 -6.73 11.43 -4.80
CA ARG A 586 -6.27 11.83 -3.46
C ARG A 586 -4.78 11.53 -3.25
N ASP A 587 -4.32 10.39 -3.69
CA ASP A 587 -2.90 10.02 -3.63
C ASP A 587 -2.03 10.95 -4.49
N GLN A 588 -2.62 11.57 -5.53
CA GLN A 588 -2.01 12.64 -6.34
C GLN A 588 -2.16 14.05 -5.72
N GLY A 589 -2.75 14.16 -4.54
CA GLY A 589 -2.88 15.43 -3.80
C GLY A 589 -4.17 16.22 -4.05
N ALA A 590 -5.14 15.67 -4.79
CA ALA A 590 -6.41 16.33 -5.00
C ALA A 590 -7.28 16.32 -3.73
N ARG A 591 -7.98 17.44 -3.46
CA ARG A 591 -8.91 17.57 -2.33
C ARG A 591 -10.16 16.73 -2.58
N TYR A 592 -10.65 16.04 -1.53
CA TYR A 592 -11.82 15.16 -1.61
C TYR A 592 -13.11 15.88 -2.05
N ASP A 593 -13.30 17.10 -1.56
CA ASP A 593 -14.49 17.90 -1.86
C ASP A 593 -14.54 18.37 -3.33
N LEU A 594 -13.38 18.63 -3.95
CA LEU A 594 -13.28 18.95 -5.37
C LEU A 594 -13.59 17.72 -6.22
N ILE A 595 -13.12 16.55 -5.83
CA ILE A 595 -13.42 15.30 -6.53
C ILE A 595 -14.93 15.03 -6.47
N ASP A 596 -15.53 15.12 -5.28
CA ASP A 596 -16.95 14.87 -5.07
C ASP A 596 -17.86 15.90 -5.77
N SER A 597 -17.36 17.12 -5.99
CA SER A 597 -18.10 18.16 -6.73
C SER A 597 -18.22 17.90 -8.23
N VAL A 598 -17.28 17.15 -8.80
CA VAL A 598 -17.24 16.82 -10.24
C VAL A 598 -17.87 15.47 -10.54
N LEU A 599 -17.83 14.53 -9.59
CA LEU A 599 -18.35 13.19 -9.77
C LEU A 599 -19.88 13.16 -9.70
N THR A 600 -20.49 12.79 -10.83
CA THR A 600 -21.90 12.41 -10.89
C THR A 600 -22.06 10.92 -11.12
N PRO A 601 -23.17 10.27 -10.75
CA PRO A 601 -23.38 8.85 -10.96
C PRO A 601 -23.20 8.39 -12.42
N GLU A 602 -23.44 9.27 -13.38
CA GLU A 602 -23.37 9.01 -14.83
C GLU A 602 -22.01 9.37 -15.44
N ALA A 603 -21.07 9.88 -14.66
CA ALA A 603 -19.75 10.30 -15.15
C ALA A 603 -18.87 9.10 -15.49
N ASP A 604 -19.02 8.51 -16.67
CA ASP A 604 -18.38 7.27 -17.10
C ASP A 604 -17.06 7.45 -17.85
N ASP A 605 -16.69 8.67 -18.25
CA ASP A 605 -15.39 9.03 -18.78
C ASP A 605 -14.45 9.53 -17.65
N LEU A 606 -13.68 8.61 -17.07
CA LEU A 606 -12.83 8.93 -15.92
C LEU A 606 -11.71 9.92 -16.24
N LEU A 607 -11.21 9.95 -17.49
CA LEU A 607 -10.21 10.93 -17.90
C LEU A 607 -10.80 12.35 -17.89
N MET A 608 -12.04 12.49 -18.34
CA MET A 608 -12.74 13.75 -18.32
C MET A 608 -12.99 14.24 -16.88
N VAL A 609 -13.39 13.34 -15.97
CA VAL A 609 -13.53 13.64 -14.54
C VAL A 609 -12.20 14.16 -13.96
N ALA A 610 -11.09 13.46 -14.23
CA ALA A 610 -9.77 13.85 -13.73
C ALA A 610 -9.34 15.25 -14.25
N ARG A 611 -9.54 15.54 -15.54
CA ARG A 611 -9.25 16.85 -16.12
C ARG A 611 -10.09 17.98 -15.50
N ARG A 612 -11.37 17.70 -15.22
CA ARG A 612 -12.23 18.68 -14.53
C ARG A 612 -11.74 18.96 -13.11
N VAL A 613 -11.36 17.91 -12.37
CA VAL A 613 -10.81 18.05 -11.01
C VAL A 613 -9.50 18.86 -11.03
N GLU A 614 -8.62 18.60 -11.99
CA GLU A 614 -7.36 19.32 -12.16
C GLU A 614 -7.61 20.82 -12.44
N ALA A 615 -8.49 21.14 -13.41
CA ALA A 615 -8.83 22.50 -13.74
C ALA A 615 -9.51 23.23 -12.57
N LEU A 616 -10.43 22.56 -11.86
CA LEU A 616 -11.10 23.09 -10.69
C LEU A 616 -10.11 23.34 -9.54
N THR A 617 -9.16 22.45 -9.31
CA THR A 617 -8.12 22.62 -8.29
C THR A 617 -7.28 23.87 -8.56
N ALA A 618 -6.85 24.08 -9.81
CA ALA A 618 -6.11 25.26 -10.19
C ALA A 618 -6.96 26.55 -10.05
N PHE A 619 -8.24 26.48 -10.38
CA PHE A 619 -9.15 27.62 -10.31
C PHE A 619 -9.44 28.05 -8.88
N ILE A 620 -9.79 27.14 -7.98
CA ILE A 620 -10.17 27.43 -6.58
C ILE A 620 -9.00 28.04 -5.78
N THR A 621 -7.77 27.82 -6.21
CA THR A 621 -6.59 28.44 -5.58
C THR A 621 -6.44 29.93 -5.96
N SER A 622 -7.05 30.37 -7.06
CA SER A 622 -7.04 31.74 -7.51
C SER A 622 -8.01 32.64 -6.70
N GLU A 623 -7.76 33.95 -6.70
CA GLU A 623 -8.68 34.92 -6.08
C GLU A 623 -10.07 34.92 -6.73
N ASP A 624 -10.13 34.81 -8.06
CA ASP A 624 -11.39 34.75 -8.79
C ASP A 624 -12.20 33.51 -8.44
N GLY A 625 -11.53 32.37 -8.28
CA GLY A 625 -12.15 31.10 -7.87
C GLY A 625 -12.72 31.14 -6.47
N LYS A 626 -11.99 31.71 -5.50
CA LYS A 626 -12.44 31.86 -4.12
C LYS A 626 -13.67 32.74 -4.05
N ASN A 627 -13.66 33.87 -4.79
CA ASN A 627 -14.73 34.82 -4.78
C ASN A 627 -15.99 34.31 -5.49
N LEU A 628 -15.84 33.61 -6.64
CA LEU A 628 -16.96 32.97 -7.30
C LEU A 628 -17.59 31.89 -6.40
N LEU A 629 -16.77 31.12 -5.70
CA LEU A 629 -17.25 30.10 -4.77
C LEU A 629 -18.11 30.72 -3.65
N ALA A 630 -17.66 31.83 -3.07
CA ALA A 630 -18.40 32.52 -2.01
C ALA A 630 -19.76 33.05 -2.52
N GLY A 631 -19.77 33.70 -3.70
CA GLY A 631 -21.01 34.25 -4.32
C GLY A 631 -21.99 33.12 -4.70
N THR A 632 -21.51 32.05 -5.32
CA THR A 632 -22.33 30.88 -5.70
C THR A 632 -22.91 30.18 -4.48
N LYS A 633 -22.12 30.00 -3.41
CA LYS A 633 -22.62 29.42 -2.15
C LYS A 633 -23.78 30.26 -1.56
N ARG A 634 -23.62 31.57 -1.50
CA ARG A 634 -24.66 32.44 -1.00
C ARG A 634 -25.94 32.30 -1.82
N ALA A 635 -25.83 32.30 -3.16
CA ALA A 635 -26.97 32.14 -4.06
C ALA A 635 -27.67 30.79 -3.86
N THR A 636 -26.89 29.69 -3.80
CA THR A 636 -27.41 28.31 -3.64
C THR A 636 -28.05 28.08 -2.28
N GLN A 637 -27.46 28.62 -1.19
CA GLN A 637 -28.03 28.52 0.16
C GLN A 637 -29.33 29.26 0.31
N LEU A 638 -29.42 30.48 -0.24
CA LEU A 638 -30.64 31.26 -0.19
C LEU A 638 -31.76 30.59 -0.99
N LEU A 639 -31.44 30.15 -2.22
CA LEU A 639 -32.38 29.41 -3.06
C LEU A 639 -32.91 28.15 -2.36
N ALA A 640 -32.01 27.32 -1.83
CA ALA A 640 -32.37 26.09 -1.11
C ALA A 640 -33.22 26.37 0.15
N ALA A 641 -32.92 27.45 0.88
CA ALA A 641 -33.72 27.85 2.04
C ALA A 641 -35.15 28.25 1.66
N GLU A 642 -35.33 28.94 0.54
CA GLU A 642 -36.65 29.35 0.05
C GLU A 642 -37.40 28.16 -0.58
N GLU A 643 -36.74 27.29 -1.35
CA GLU A 643 -37.31 26.03 -1.85
C GLU A 643 -37.84 25.15 -0.69
N LYS A 644 -37.09 25.04 0.41
CA LYS A 644 -37.48 24.29 1.61
C LYS A 644 -38.70 24.87 2.32
N LYS A 645 -38.94 26.21 2.23
CA LYS A 645 -40.13 26.88 2.74
C LYS A 645 -41.34 26.71 1.83
N GLY A 646 -41.19 26.13 0.65
CA GLY A 646 -42.22 26.00 -0.37
C GLY A 646 -42.44 27.28 -1.17
N THR A 647 -41.50 28.24 -1.12
CA THR A 647 -41.58 29.46 -1.92
C THR A 647 -41.52 29.14 -3.41
N VAL A 648 -42.43 29.70 -4.19
CA VAL A 648 -42.49 29.46 -5.65
C VAL A 648 -41.26 30.09 -6.31
N VAL A 649 -40.54 29.28 -7.11
CA VAL A 649 -39.48 29.72 -8.01
C VAL A 649 -40.03 29.70 -9.44
N ALA A 650 -39.90 30.79 -10.19
CA ALA A 650 -40.41 30.83 -11.56
C ALA A 650 -39.65 29.85 -12.47
N ASP A 651 -40.32 29.25 -13.46
CA ASP A 651 -39.70 28.28 -14.39
C ASP A 651 -38.60 28.88 -15.25
N GLY A 652 -38.62 30.18 -15.48
CA GLY A 652 -37.60 30.94 -16.19
C GLY A 652 -37.57 32.38 -15.70
N VAL A 653 -36.51 33.11 -16.07
CA VAL A 653 -36.42 34.56 -15.78
C VAL A 653 -37.22 35.37 -16.81
N SER A 654 -38.19 36.17 -16.33
CA SER A 654 -38.91 37.10 -17.15
C SER A 654 -38.24 38.49 -17.14
N GLU A 655 -37.77 38.95 -18.30
CA GLU A 655 -37.10 40.24 -18.43
C GLU A 655 -38.00 41.42 -18.00
N SER A 656 -39.31 41.30 -18.23
CA SER A 656 -40.27 42.34 -17.83
C SER A 656 -40.41 42.54 -16.32
N LEU A 657 -40.01 41.57 -15.52
CA LEU A 657 -40.00 41.61 -14.05
C LEU A 657 -38.63 41.97 -13.47
N LEU A 658 -37.61 42.26 -14.30
CA LEU A 658 -36.33 42.79 -13.87
C LEU A 658 -36.42 44.31 -13.67
N THR A 659 -36.70 44.70 -12.46
CA THR A 659 -37.01 46.12 -12.13
C THR A 659 -35.75 46.95 -11.85
N LEU A 660 -34.71 46.32 -11.32
CA LEU A 660 -33.45 46.95 -10.93
C LEU A 660 -32.35 46.68 -11.95
N ASP A 661 -31.43 47.64 -12.14
CA ASP A 661 -30.31 47.47 -13.07
C ASP A 661 -29.39 46.30 -12.66
N ALA A 662 -29.19 46.06 -11.35
CA ALA A 662 -28.43 44.92 -10.86
C ALA A 662 -29.03 43.55 -11.25
N GLU A 663 -30.37 43.46 -11.38
CA GLU A 663 -31.04 42.24 -11.86
C GLU A 663 -30.80 42.02 -13.36
N LYS A 664 -30.87 43.09 -14.16
CA LYS A 664 -30.62 43.03 -15.62
C LYS A 664 -29.15 42.69 -15.91
N ASP A 665 -28.23 43.35 -15.19
CA ASP A 665 -26.80 43.08 -15.33
C ASP A 665 -26.46 41.64 -14.98
N LEU A 666 -27.04 41.11 -13.91
CA LEU A 666 -26.83 39.70 -13.51
C LEU A 666 -27.39 38.73 -14.54
N PHE A 667 -28.62 38.97 -15.03
CA PHE A 667 -29.23 38.11 -16.05
C PHE A 667 -28.40 38.05 -17.34
N ALA A 668 -27.98 39.23 -17.85
CA ALA A 668 -27.12 39.32 -19.02
C ALA A 668 -25.77 38.61 -18.80
N ALA A 669 -25.15 38.81 -17.63
CA ALA A 669 -23.87 38.19 -17.29
C ALA A 669 -23.98 36.66 -17.19
N VAL A 670 -25.01 36.12 -16.52
CA VAL A 670 -25.21 34.68 -16.38
C VAL A 670 -25.49 34.03 -17.74
N THR A 671 -26.34 34.64 -18.57
CA THR A 671 -26.66 34.14 -19.91
C THR A 671 -25.38 34.04 -20.76
N LYS A 672 -24.55 35.08 -20.76
CA LYS A 672 -23.30 35.15 -21.50
C LYS A 672 -22.28 34.09 -20.97
N ALA A 673 -22.06 34.12 -19.65
CA ALA A 673 -21.09 33.19 -19.03
C ALA A 673 -21.48 31.73 -19.23
N SER A 674 -22.77 31.38 -19.16
CA SER A 674 -23.30 30.06 -19.42
C SER A 674 -23.00 29.58 -20.83
N ALA A 675 -23.24 30.45 -21.83
CA ALA A 675 -22.98 30.13 -23.23
C ALA A 675 -21.48 29.95 -23.51
N GLU A 676 -20.64 30.83 -23.00
CA GLU A 676 -19.18 30.73 -23.13
C GLU A 676 -18.63 29.48 -22.41
N ALA A 677 -19.10 29.20 -21.19
CA ALA A 677 -18.70 28.00 -20.46
C ALA A 677 -19.14 26.72 -21.18
N ALA A 678 -20.38 26.66 -21.69
CA ALA A 678 -20.87 25.50 -22.45
C ALA A 678 -20.04 25.24 -23.71
N ASN A 679 -19.69 26.27 -24.45
CA ASN A 679 -18.83 26.15 -25.64
C ASN A 679 -17.42 25.65 -25.26
N ALA A 680 -16.84 26.19 -24.19
CA ALA A 680 -15.54 25.75 -23.70
C ALA A 680 -15.56 24.28 -23.22
N ILE A 681 -16.64 23.85 -22.54
CA ILE A 681 -16.82 22.46 -22.09
C ILE A 681 -16.91 21.50 -23.28
N VAL A 682 -17.62 21.88 -24.36
CA VAL A 682 -17.68 21.08 -25.60
C VAL A 682 -16.28 20.91 -26.20
N GLY A 683 -15.44 21.95 -26.11
CA GLY A 683 -14.04 21.91 -26.53
C GLY A 683 -13.09 21.29 -25.51
N GLU A 684 -13.59 20.79 -24.38
CA GLU A 684 -12.81 20.26 -23.24
C GLU A 684 -11.82 21.26 -22.61
N ASP A 685 -12.05 22.55 -22.84
CA ASP A 685 -11.26 23.64 -22.24
C ASP A 685 -11.90 24.08 -20.92
N PHE A 686 -11.73 23.27 -19.87
CA PHE A 686 -12.28 23.57 -18.56
C PHE A 686 -11.69 24.84 -17.93
N ARG A 687 -10.48 25.21 -18.31
CA ARG A 687 -9.86 26.47 -17.85
C ARG A 687 -10.61 27.68 -18.38
N SER A 688 -10.91 27.71 -19.67
CA SER A 688 -11.72 28.76 -20.27
C SER A 688 -13.15 28.76 -19.77
N ALA A 689 -13.75 27.58 -19.50
CA ALA A 689 -15.05 27.47 -18.87
C ALA A 689 -15.07 28.12 -17.47
N MET A 690 -14.07 27.86 -16.65
CA MET A 690 -13.91 28.48 -15.34
C MET A 690 -13.68 29.97 -15.42
N ALA A 691 -12.89 30.45 -16.37
CA ALA A 691 -12.65 31.88 -16.61
C ALA A 691 -13.93 32.60 -17.01
N ALA A 692 -14.75 31.97 -17.86
CA ALA A 692 -16.08 32.56 -18.23
C ALA A 692 -16.99 32.70 -17.00
N LEU A 693 -17.05 31.64 -16.15
CA LEU A 693 -17.86 31.69 -14.92
C LEU A 693 -17.33 32.68 -13.90
N SER A 694 -16.03 32.98 -13.84
CA SER A 694 -15.44 33.94 -12.92
C SER A 694 -15.94 35.38 -13.16
N THR A 695 -16.38 35.69 -14.39
CA THR A 695 -16.98 36.98 -14.72
C THR A 695 -18.27 37.27 -13.98
N LEU A 696 -18.91 36.24 -13.42
CA LEU A 696 -20.15 36.38 -12.61
C LEU A 696 -19.94 37.04 -11.24
N ARG A 697 -18.68 37.10 -10.75
CA ARG A 697 -18.38 37.64 -9.42
C ARG A 697 -18.98 39.02 -9.20
N ALA A 698 -18.60 40.01 -9.99
CA ALA A 698 -19.02 41.36 -9.79
C ALA A 698 -20.56 41.57 -9.94
N PRO A 699 -21.23 40.98 -10.96
CA PRO A 699 -22.69 41.02 -11.04
C PRO A 699 -23.41 40.35 -9.86
N VAL A 700 -22.90 39.24 -9.35
CA VAL A 700 -23.46 38.53 -8.19
C VAL A 700 -23.30 39.38 -6.92
N ASP A 701 -22.12 39.96 -6.68
CA ASP A 701 -21.86 40.81 -5.51
C ASP A 701 -22.77 42.06 -5.54
N ARG A 702 -22.91 42.69 -6.71
CA ARG A 702 -23.81 43.84 -6.90
C ARG A 702 -25.26 43.46 -6.67
N PHE A 703 -25.71 42.34 -7.21
CA PHE A 703 -27.07 41.84 -6.99
C PHE A 703 -27.38 41.66 -5.50
N PHE A 704 -26.49 41.00 -4.74
CA PHE A 704 -26.70 40.83 -3.31
C PHE A 704 -26.53 42.12 -2.47
N GLY A 705 -25.89 43.15 -3.01
CA GLY A 705 -25.76 44.47 -2.39
C GLY A 705 -26.99 45.32 -2.60
N ASP A 706 -27.55 45.29 -3.80
CA ASP A 706 -28.56 46.26 -4.26
C ASP A 706 -30.01 45.69 -4.29
N VAL A 707 -30.15 44.32 -4.22
CA VAL A 707 -31.45 43.65 -4.43
C VAL A 707 -31.89 42.89 -3.19
N LEU A 708 -33.08 43.22 -2.68
CA LEU A 708 -33.75 42.41 -1.65
C LEU A 708 -34.45 41.22 -2.31
N VAL A 709 -33.85 40.04 -2.27
CA VAL A 709 -34.38 38.85 -2.97
C VAL A 709 -35.79 38.49 -2.54
N ASN A 710 -36.09 38.56 -1.24
CA ASN A 710 -37.41 38.28 -0.67
C ASN A 710 -38.31 39.53 -0.74
N ASP A 711 -38.69 39.91 -1.96
CA ASP A 711 -39.62 41.00 -2.21
C ASP A 711 -41.04 40.70 -1.71
N GLU A 712 -41.82 41.74 -1.39
CA GLU A 712 -43.22 41.58 -0.99
C GLU A 712 -44.07 41.06 -2.17
N ASP A 713 -43.76 41.50 -3.40
CA ASP A 713 -44.42 41.00 -4.61
C ASP A 713 -43.96 39.57 -4.91
N ALA A 714 -44.90 38.64 -4.91
CA ALA A 714 -44.64 37.21 -5.13
C ALA A 714 -44.09 36.90 -6.53
N ALA A 715 -44.47 37.67 -7.56
CA ALA A 715 -43.99 37.46 -8.93
C ALA A 715 -42.53 37.96 -9.07
N ILE A 716 -42.19 39.10 -8.51
CA ILE A 716 -40.83 39.64 -8.47
C ILE A 716 -39.93 38.72 -7.65
N ARG A 717 -40.38 38.26 -6.48
CA ARG A 717 -39.64 37.31 -5.66
C ARG A 717 -39.33 36.00 -6.39
N ALA A 718 -40.35 35.38 -7.05
CA ALA A 718 -40.20 34.18 -7.82
C ALA A 718 -39.19 34.36 -8.97
N ASN A 719 -39.17 35.52 -9.65
CA ASN A 719 -38.25 35.87 -10.71
C ASN A 719 -36.82 36.06 -10.20
N ARG A 720 -36.61 36.68 -9.01
CA ARG A 720 -35.31 36.80 -8.35
C ARG A 720 -34.74 35.48 -7.93
N LEU A 721 -35.59 34.58 -7.43
CA LEU A 721 -35.17 33.19 -7.12
C LEU A 721 -34.80 32.42 -8.39
N ALA A 722 -35.46 32.64 -9.52
CA ALA A 722 -35.08 32.08 -10.81
C ALA A 722 -33.70 32.57 -11.28
N LEU A 723 -33.32 33.84 -11.03
CA LEU A 723 -31.95 34.32 -11.28
C LEU A 723 -30.92 33.56 -10.46
N LEU A 724 -31.19 33.29 -9.18
CA LEU A 724 -30.28 32.48 -8.34
C LEU A 724 -30.18 31.05 -8.84
N ARG A 725 -31.27 30.46 -9.36
CA ARG A 725 -31.28 29.15 -9.98
C ARG A 725 -30.40 29.15 -11.23
N LEU A 726 -30.44 30.17 -12.08
CA LEU A 726 -29.55 30.27 -13.26
C LEU A 726 -28.05 30.28 -12.86
N ILE A 727 -27.67 30.95 -11.76
CA ILE A 727 -26.29 30.91 -11.25
C ILE A 727 -25.92 29.49 -10.87
N ARG A 728 -26.79 28.79 -10.13
CA ARG A 728 -26.57 27.39 -9.73
C ARG A 728 -26.42 26.47 -10.95
N GLU A 729 -27.28 26.64 -11.96
CA GLU A 729 -27.23 25.85 -13.19
C GLU A 729 -25.97 26.14 -14.01
N ALA A 730 -25.62 27.42 -14.19
CA ALA A 730 -24.41 27.82 -14.89
C ALA A 730 -23.14 27.22 -14.29
N THR A 731 -22.99 27.32 -12.97
CA THR A 731 -21.81 26.74 -12.27
C THR A 731 -21.87 25.21 -12.19
N GLY A 732 -23.07 24.62 -12.11
CA GLY A 732 -23.33 23.20 -12.08
C GLY A 732 -22.86 22.44 -13.35
N THR A 733 -22.72 23.15 -14.47
CA THR A 733 -22.20 22.55 -15.70
C THR A 733 -20.74 22.10 -15.57
N VAL A 734 -19.97 22.70 -14.68
CA VAL A 734 -18.56 22.37 -14.44
C VAL A 734 -18.38 21.53 -13.18
N ALA A 735 -18.99 21.94 -12.06
CA ALA A 735 -18.88 21.25 -10.79
C ALA A 735 -20.04 21.67 -9.85
N ASP A 736 -20.42 20.82 -8.95
CA ASP A 736 -21.36 21.15 -7.87
C ASP A 736 -20.64 21.96 -6.76
N PHE A 737 -20.68 23.28 -6.88
CA PHE A 737 -20.03 24.20 -5.95
C PHE A 737 -20.56 24.12 -4.50
N SER A 738 -21.73 23.51 -4.29
CA SER A 738 -22.28 23.31 -2.93
C SER A 738 -21.49 22.32 -2.10
N LYS A 739 -20.79 21.39 -2.76
CA LYS A 739 -19.97 20.36 -2.13
C LYS A 739 -18.56 20.81 -1.77
N ILE A 740 -18.11 21.95 -2.29
CA ILE A 740 -16.75 22.44 -2.09
C ILE A 740 -16.65 23.14 -0.73
N ALA A 741 -15.73 22.68 0.13
CA ALA A 741 -15.43 23.35 1.39
C ALA A 741 -14.76 24.71 1.12
N GLY A 742 -15.26 25.76 1.74
CA GLY A 742 -14.75 27.12 1.61
C GLY A 742 -13.60 27.40 2.54
#